data_1263872bbb87ac6be530d9ca85c545b1
#
_entry.id   1263872bbb87ac6be530d9ca85c545b1
#
_cell.length_a   1.000
_cell.length_b   1.000
_cell.length_c   1.000
_cell.angle_alpha   90.00
_cell.angle_beta   90.00
_cell.angle_gamma   90.00
#
_symmetry.space_group_name_H-M   'P 1'
#
loop_
_entity.id
_entity.type
_entity.pdbx_description
1 polymer ?
#
loop_
_entity_poly.entity_id
_entity_poly.type
_entity_poly.pdbx_seq_one_letter_code
_entity_poly.pdbx_strand_id
1 'polypeptide(L)'
;MPIITLPNGDQKSFDHPVSVMEVAQSIGPGLAKNTVAGRVNDRLVDACDLITEDSTLQIITPKDEEGLEIIRHSCAHLVGHAVKQLFPEAKMVIGPVIEEGFYYDIWMPRPFTLDDMAAIEERMKKLIDQDYDVIKKMTPRDEVIKVFTDRGEEYKLRLVEDMPEEKAMGLYYHQEYVDMCRGPHVPNTKFLKSFKLTKISGAYWRGDAKNEQLQRIYGTAWADKKQLAAYIKRIEEAEKRDHRKIGKALDLFHMQEEAPGMVFWHANGWTIYQVLEQYMRKVQQDNGYQEIKTPQIVDFTLWEKSGHAANYAENMFTTHSESRNYAVKPMNCPCHVQVFNQGLKSYRDLPIRLAEFGSCHRNEPSGSLHGIMRVRGFTQDDAHIFCTKEQIGKEVADFIKLTLDVYKDFGFEDVQMKLSTRPEKRVGDDTLWDLAEKSLADALDAAGLEWELQPGEGAFYGPKIEFSLKDCLGRVWQCGTIQCDFNLPVRLDASYVTEENERDQPVMLHRAILGSFERFIGILIEHYAGFMPPWLSPVQACVMNITDSQAEASEQVVAKLKENGLRAISDLRNEKIGFKIRERTLERIPYLLVLGDREVEEGTVNVRTRSGKNLGTMSVDAFIDLVKSAVAERGRYIVE
;
A
#
# COMPACT_ATOMS: atom_id res chain seq x y z
N MET A 1 19.47 -19.01 -42.46
CA MET A 1 20.66 -19.10 -41.59
C MET A 1 20.66 -17.87 -40.73
N PRO A 2 20.14 -17.96 -39.48
CA PRO A 2 20.03 -16.80 -38.63
C PRO A 2 21.39 -16.36 -38.06
N ILE A 3 21.60 -15.04 -37.99
CA ILE A 3 22.67 -14.42 -37.23
C ILE A 3 22.07 -13.88 -35.94
N ILE A 4 22.54 -14.40 -34.81
CA ILE A 4 22.06 -14.01 -33.48
C ILE A 4 23.02 -12.99 -32.89
N THR A 5 22.52 -11.79 -32.62
CA THR A 5 23.27 -10.71 -31.96
C THR A 5 22.97 -10.72 -30.46
N LEU A 6 24.00 -10.88 -29.65
CA LEU A 6 23.90 -10.89 -28.18
C LEU A 6 23.96 -9.45 -27.61
N PRO A 7 23.56 -9.23 -26.35
CA PRO A 7 23.55 -7.90 -25.74
C PRO A 7 24.91 -7.19 -25.68
N ASN A 8 26.01 -7.95 -25.68
CA ASN A 8 27.38 -7.43 -25.71
C ASN A 8 27.87 -7.08 -27.13
N GLY A 9 27.01 -7.27 -28.16
CA GLY A 9 27.32 -7.04 -29.56
C GLY A 9 27.96 -8.23 -30.30
N ASP A 10 28.27 -9.33 -29.61
CA ASP A 10 28.77 -10.53 -30.24
C ASP A 10 27.74 -11.16 -31.18
N GLN A 11 28.18 -11.67 -32.32
CA GLN A 11 27.33 -12.31 -33.31
C GLN A 11 27.69 -13.81 -33.43
N LYS A 12 26.66 -14.64 -33.50
CA LYS A 12 26.75 -16.09 -33.75
C LYS A 12 25.90 -16.46 -34.95
N SER A 13 26.49 -17.13 -35.92
CA SER A 13 25.79 -17.62 -37.12
C SER A 13 25.50 -19.11 -36.98
N PHE A 14 24.30 -19.49 -37.38
CA PHE A 14 23.83 -20.87 -37.38
C PHE A 14 23.40 -21.29 -38.80
N ASP A 15 23.61 -22.53 -39.17
CA ASP A 15 23.28 -23.11 -40.48
C ASP A 15 21.82 -23.63 -40.57
N HIS A 16 21.08 -23.59 -39.47
CA HIS A 16 19.70 -24.03 -39.33
C HIS A 16 18.92 -23.07 -38.40
N PRO A 17 17.58 -23.09 -38.42
CA PRO A 17 16.79 -22.47 -37.37
C PRO A 17 17.25 -22.96 -35.98
N VAL A 18 17.56 -22.03 -35.08
CA VAL A 18 18.19 -22.33 -33.79
C VAL A 18 17.26 -21.96 -32.63
N SER A 19 17.17 -22.83 -31.63
CA SER A 19 16.43 -22.51 -30.41
C SER A 19 17.24 -21.61 -29.47
N VAL A 20 16.53 -20.89 -28.58
CA VAL A 20 17.17 -20.10 -27.51
C VAL A 20 18.11 -20.96 -26.68
N MET A 21 17.70 -22.20 -26.37
CA MET A 21 18.51 -23.16 -25.62
C MET A 21 19.81 -23.55 -26.35
N GLU A 22 19.74 -23.80 -27.65
CA GLU A 22 20.93 -24.12 -28.45
C GLU A 22 21.92 -22.96 -28.53
N VAL A 23 21.41 -21.72 -28.63
CA VAL A 23 22.26 -20.52 -28.54
C VAL A 23 22.92 -20.43 -27.16
N ALA A 24 22.18 -20.66 -26.07
CA ALA A 24 22.73 -20.66 -24.72
C ALA A 24 23.81 -21.74 -24.54
N GLN A 25 23.60 -22.94 -25.09
CA GLN A 25 24.59 -24.04 -25.10
C GLN A 25 25.85 -23.64 -25.87
N SER A 26 25.71 -22.96 -27.01
CA SER A 26 26.85 -22.49 -27.82
C SER A 26 27.70 -21.43 -27.11
N ILE A 27 27.12 -20.70 -26.15
CA ILE A 27 27.81 -19.71 -25.31
C ILE A 27 28.56 -20.41 -24.17
N GLY A 28 27.87 -21.34 -23.49
CA GLY A 28 28.51 -22.12 -22.43
C GLY A 28 27.52 -22.95 -21.61
N PRO A 29 28.00 -24.10 -21.05
CA PRO A 29 27.14 -25.04 -20.32
C PRO A 29 26.55 -24.45 -19.03
N GLY A 30 27.23 -23.49 -18.40
CA GLY A 30 26.73 -22.80 -17.21
C GLY A 30 25.52 -21.91 -17.52
N LEU A 31 25.54 -21.20 -18.65
CA LEU A 31 24.39 -20.38 -19.08
C LEU A 31 23.22 -21.28 -19.49
N ALA A 32 23.48 -22.32 -20.31
CA ALA A 32 22.44 -23.25 -20.75
C ALA A 32 21.70 -23.90 -19.57
N LYS A 33 22.42 -24.27 -18.51
CA LYS A 33 21.85 -24.85 -17.29
C LYS A 33 20.88 -23.89 -16.56
N ASN A 34 21.11 -22.59 -16.70
CA ASN A 34 20.33 -21.53 -16.05
C ASN A 34 19.37 -20.82 -17.02
N THR A 35 19.27 -21.25 -18.27
CA THR A 35 18.35 -20.64 -19.25
C THR A 35 16.92 -21.02 -18.92
N VAL A 36 16.08 -20.01 -18.71
CA VAL A 36 14.64 -20.12 -18.48
C VAL A 36 13.87 -19.82 -19.76
N ALA A 37 14.25 -18.77 -20.48
CA ALA A 37 13.61 -18.28 -21.67
C ALA A 37 14.58 -17.40 -22.48
N GLY A 38 14.10 -16.78 -23.55
CA GLY A 38 14.84 -15.76 -24.31
C GLY A 38 13.97 -14.55 -24.62
N ARG A 39 14.63 -13.40 -24.81
CA ARG A 39 14.04 -12.21 -25.39
C ARG A 39 14.58 -12.03 -26.79
N VAL A 40 13.75 -12.32 -27.79
CA VAL A 40 14.08 -12.21 -29.22
C VAL A 40 13.39 -10.98 -29.79
N ASN A 41 14.16 -9.99 -30.29
CA ASN A 41 13.63 -8.73 -30.84
C ASN A 41 12.56 -8.12 -29.92
N ASP A 42 12.88 -7.95 -28.62
CA ASP A 42 12.02 -7.44 -27.56
C ASP A 42 10.79 -8.29 -27.18
N ARG A 43 10.65 -9.48 -27.75
CA ARG A 43 9.58 -10.42 -27.40
C ARG A 43 10.11 -11.58 -26.56
N LEU A 44 9.45 -11.85 -25.42
CA LEU A 44 9.72 -13.04 -24.61
C LEU A 44 9.23 -14.30 -25.32
N VAL A 45 10.10 -15.32 -25.38
CA VAL A 45 9.85 -16.61 -26.01
C VAL A 45 10.37 -17.75 -25.14
N ASP A 46 9.80 -18.95 -25.33
CA ASP A 46 10.25 -20.14 -24.62
C ASP A 46 11.68 -20.55 -25.05
N ALA A 47 12.40 -21.24 -24.17
CA ALA A 47 13.75 -21.71 -24.46
C ALA A 47 13.80 -22.68 -25.66
N CYS A 48 12.69 -23.32 -25.99
CA CYS A 48 12.55 -24.24 -27.14
C CYS A 48 12.10 -23.55 -28.44
N ASP A 49 11.68 -22.29 -28.40
CA ASP A 49 11.22 -21.60 -29.59
C ASP A 49 12.37 -21.35 -30.58
N LEU A 50 12.08 -21.59 -31.88
CA LEU A 50 13.06 -21.48 -32.96
C LEU A 50 13.15 -20.06 -33.49
N ILE A 51 14.38 -19.58 -33.65
CA ILE A 51 14.72 -18.32 -34.30
C ILE A 51 15.11 -18.64 -35.74
N THR A 52 14.36 -18.12 -36.70
CA THR A 52 14.47 -18.45 -38.12
C THR A 52 15.14 -17.36 -38.94
N GLU A 53 15.27 -16.16 -38.40
CA GLU A 53 15.81 -14.95 -39.05
C GLU A 53 16.80 -14.22 -38.17
N ASP A 54 17.58 -13.30 -38.76
CA ASP A 54 18.52 -12.48 -38.03
C ASP A 54 17.80 -11.71 -36.91
N SER A 55 18.31 -11.88 -35.69
CA SER A 55 17.61 -11.39 -34.50
C SER A 55 18.57 -11.00 -33.39
N THR A 56 18.13 -10.09 -32.53
CA THR A 56 18.75 -9.88 -31.22
C THR A 56 18.23 -10.91 -30.23
N LEU A 57 19.09 -11.40 -29.35
CA LEU A 57 18.71 -12.37 -28.30
C LEU A 57 19.37 -12.03 -26.98
N GLN A 58 18.56 -11.86 -25.95
CA GLN A 58 18.97 -11.88 -24.56
C GLN A 58 18.50 -13.20 -23.91
N ILE A 59 19.41 -13.92 -23.31
CA ILE A 59 19.08 -15.13 -22.53
C ILE A 59 18.54 -14.70 -21.17
N ILE A 60 17.37 -15.19 -20.81
CA ILE A 60 16.69 -14.92 -19.52
C ILE A 60 16.99 -16.04 -18.54
N THR A 61 17.41 -15.65 -17.33
CA THR A 61 17.79 -16.56 -16.24
C THR A 61 16.92 -16.34 -15.00
N PRO A 62 16.96 -17.21 -13.98
CA PRO A 62 16.22 -16.97 -12.72
C PRO A 62 16.61 -15.70 -11.95
N LYS A 63 17.70 -15.04 -12.32
CA LYS A 63 18.17 -13.80 -11.69
C LYS A 63 17.51 -12.56 -12.29
N ASP A 64 16.96 -12.69 -13.48
CA ASP A 64 16.24 -11.62 -14.18
C ASP A 64 14.81 -11.55 -13.66
N GLU A 65 14.22 -10.37 -13.65
CA GLU A 65 12.85 -10.15 -13.18
C GLU A 65 11.85 -10.99 -13.98
N GLU A 66 11.94 -10.97 -15.30
CA GLU A 66 11.13 -11.80 -16.18
C GLU A 66 11.33 -13.29 -15.94
N GLY A 67 12.56 -13.69 -15.56
CA GLY A 67 12.85 -15.09 -15.20
C GLY A 67 12.08 -15.53 -13.95
N LEU A 68 11.93 -14.65 -12.96
CA LEU A 68 11.09 -14.88 -11.78
C LEU A 68 9.61 -14.96 -12.14
N GLU A 69 9.11 -14.09 -13.01
CA GLU A 69 7.72 -14.14 -13.49
C GLU A 69 7.43 -15.47 -14.19
N ILE A 70 8.33 -15.94 -15.05
CA ILE A 70 8.20 -17.23 -15.75
C ILE A 70 8.20 -18.39 -14.75
N ILE A 71 9.04 -18.37 -13.72
CA ILE A 71 9.05 -19.37 -12.64
C ILE A 71 7.72 -19.37 -11.89
N ARG A 72 7.18 -18.20 -11.54
CA ARG A 72 5.88 -18.05 -10.88
C ARG A 72 4.74 -18.60 -11.73
N HIS A 73 4.73 -18.24 -13.01
CA HIS A 73 3.73 -18.72 -13.97
C HIS A 73 3.79 -20.27 -14.12
N SER A 74 4.98 -20.81 -14.21
CA SER A 74 5.17 -22.26 -14.30
C SER A 74 4.79 -22.99 -13.00
N CYS A 75 5.00 -22.36 -11.84
CA CYS A 75 4.50 -22.88 -10.57
C CYS A 75 2.96 -22.92 -10.51
N ALA A 76 2.28 -21.95 -11.11
CA ALA A 76 0.82 -22.00 -11.23
C ALA A 76 0.34 -23.24 -12.01
N HIS A 77 0.98 -23.55 -13.14
CA HIS A 77 0.70 -24.79 -13.90
C HIS A 77 1.02 -26.05 -13.09
N LEU A 78 2.07 -26.02 -12.27
CA LEU A 78 2.42 -27.16 -11.40
C LEU A 78 1.36 -27.36 -10.29
N VAL A 79 0.73 -26.29 -9.78
CA VAL A 79 -0.45 -26.41 -8.90
C VAL A 79 -1.56 -27.16 -9.62
N GLY A 80 -1.85 -26.79 -10.88
CA GLY A 80 -2.86 -27.45 -11.69
C GLY A 80 -2.57 -28.95 -11.84
N HIS A 81 -1.33 -29.32 -12.16
CA HIS A 81 -0.91 -30.72 -12.27
C HIS A 81 -1.10 -31.48 -10.94
N ALA A 82 -0.63 -30.91 -9.83
CA ALA A 82 -0.77 -31.54 -8.51
C ALA A 82 -2.24 -31.69 -8.08
N VAL A 83 -3.07 -30.68 -8.32
CA VAL A 83 -4.50 -30.71 -8.03
C VAL A 83 -5.19 -31.80 -8.86
N LYS A 84 -4.94 -31.88 -10.15
CA LYS A 84 -5.56 -32.91 -11.01
C LYS A 84 -5.20 -34.33 -10.62
N GLN A 85 -3.98 -34.54 -10.12
CA GLN A 85 -3.57 -35.86 -9.62
C GLN A 85 -4.21 -36.23 -8.29
N LEU A 86 -4.47 -35.26 -7.40
CA LEU A 86 -5.10 -35.49 -6.10
C LEU A 86 -6.63 -35.43 -6.15
N PHE A 87 -7.17 -34.58 -7.01
CA PHE A 87 -8.59 -34.29 -7.14
C PHE A 87 -9.01 -34.28 -8.61
N PRO A 88 -9.19 -35.47 -9.23
CA PRO A 88 -9.51 -35.60 -10.67
C PRO A 88 -10.78 -34.87 -11.10
N GLU A 89 -11.75 -34.67 -10.17
CA GLU A 89 -13.00 -33.94 -10.38
C GLU A 89 -12.83 -32.43 -10.49
N ALA A 90 -11.72 -31.86 -10.01
CA ALA A 90 -11.45 -30.42 -10.09
C ALA A 90 -11.39 -29.95 -11.55
N LYS A 91 -11.93 -28.76 -11.83
CA LYS A 91 -11.84 -28.10 -13.14
C LYS A 91 -10.89 -26.93 -13.08
N MET A 92 -9.94 -26.91 -14.00
CA MET A 92 -8.90 -25.91 -14.02
C MET A 92 -9.38 -24.66 -14.76
N VAL A 93 -9.10 -23.48 -14.20
CA VAL A 93 -9.55 -22.20 -14.76
C VAL A 93 -8.38 -21.39 -15.29
N ILE A 94 -7.77 -20.53 -14.48
CA ILE A 94 -6.61 -19.69 -14.85
C ILE A 94 -5.59 -19.60 -13.72
N GLY A 95 -4.32 -19.39 -14.09
CA GLY A 95 -3.20 -19.29 -13.15
C GLY A 95 -2.28 -18.10 -13.45
N PRO A 96 -2.73 -16.84 -13.26
CA PRO A 96 -1.90 -15.68 -13.53
C PRO A 96 -0.82 -15.43 -12.47
N VAL A 97 0.21 -14.68 -12.88
CA VAL A 97 1.24 -14.14 -12.00
C VAL A 97 0.72 -12.87 -11.32
N ILE A 98 1.17 -12.65 -10.09
CA ILE A 98 1.00 -11.41 -9.34
C ILE A 98 2.39 -10.96 -8.86
N GLU A 99 2.51 -9.73 -8.35
CA GLU A 99 3.77 -9.03 -8.06
C GLU A 99 4.85 -9.90 -7.40
N GLU A 100 4.52 -10.65 -6.34
CA GLU A 100 5.48 -11.52 -5.64
C GLU A 100 5.05 -12.99 -5.60
N GLY A 101 4.19 -13.39 -6.53
CA GLY A 101 3.67 -14.75 -6.51
C GLY A 101 2.80 -15.07 -7.71
N PHE A 102 1.87 -15.96 -7.48
CA PHE A 102 0.88 -16.41 -8.45
C PHE A 102 -0.38 -16.88 -7.73
N TYR A 103 -1.45 -17.10 -8.48
CA TYR A 103 -2.58 -17.87 -7.98
C TYR A 103 -3.10 -18.81 -9.07
N TYR A 104 -3.92 -19.78 -8.67
CA TYR A 104 -4.68 -20.61 -9.60
C TYR A 104 -6.14 -20.68 -9.17
N ASP A 105 -7.06 -20.37 -10.08
CA ASP A 105 -8.49 -20.48 -9.88
C ASP A 105 -8.97 -21.87 -10.32
N ILE A 106 -9.72 -22.51 -9.44
CA ILE A 106 -10.13 -23.91 -9.57
C ILE A 106 -11.60 -24.02 -9.18
N TRP A 107 -12.40 -24.68 -10.01
CA TRP A 107 -13.71 -25.12 -9.59
C TRP A 107 -13.60 -26.48 -8.90
N MET A 108 -14.25 -26.62 -7.77
CA MET A 108 -14.25 -27.83 -6.95
C MET A 108 -15.62 -28.01 -6.32
N PRO A 109 -16.19 -29.23 -6.23
CA PRO A 109 -17.51 -29.46 -5.64
C PRO A 109 -17.56 -29.21 -4.12
N ARG A 110 -16.42 -29.16 -3.45
CA ARG A 110 -16.28 -28.79 -2.04
C ARG A 110 -15.17 -27.76 -1.82
N PRO A 111 -15.20 -26.99 -0.74
CA PRO A 111 -14.07 -26.11 -0.38
C PRO A 111 -12.78 -26.91 -0.13
N PHE A 112 -11.64 -26.34 -0.56
CA PHE A 112 -10.33 -26.82 -0.15
C PHE A 112 -10.09 -26.48 1.33
N THR A 113 -9.42 -27.40 2.02
CA THR A 113 -8.98 -27.23 3.41
C THR A 113 -7.50 -26.92 3.48
N LEU A 114 -7.00 -26.55 4.66
CA LEU A 114 -5.56 -26.39 4.88
C LEU A 114 -4.79 -27.70 4.70
N ASP A 115 -5.40 -28.84 5.01
CA ASP A 115 -4.81 -30.15 4.79
C ASP A 115 -4.70 -30.47 3.30
N ASP A 116 -5.71 -30.10 2.50
CA ASP A 116 -5.62 -30.21 1.05
C ASP A 116 -4.48 -29.36 0.49
N MET A 117 -4.30 -28.12 0.98
CA MET A 117 -3.21 -27.25 0.56
C MET A 117 -1.84 -27.87 0.89
N ALA A 118 -1.69 -28.45 2.07
CA ALA A 118 -0.46 -29.14 2.45
C ALA A 118 -0.19 -30.36 1.55
N ALA A 119 -1.23 -31.14 1.23
CA ALA A 119 -1.12 -32.29 0.31
C ALA A 119 -0.75 -31.87 -1.11
N ILE A 120 -1.33 -30.77 -1.61
CA ILE A 120 -0.99 -30.19 -2.92
C ILE A 120 0.48 -29.74 -2.95
N GLU A 121 0.93 -29.01 -1.92
CA GLU A 121 2.32 -28.55 -1.82
C GLU A 121 3.31 -29.74 -1.78
N GLU A 122 3.00 -30.78 -1.04
CA GLU A 122 3.83 -31.99 -1.01
C GLU A 122 3.85 -32.71 -2.37
N ARG A 123 2.69 -32.76 -3.04
CA ARG A 123 2.60 -33.35 -4.38
C ARG A 123 3.42 -32.56 -5.40
N MET A 124 3.37 -31.24 -5.36
CA MET A 124 4.23 -30.39 -6.19
C MET A 124 5.71 -30.69 -5.99
N LYS A 125 6.17 -30.85 -4.75
CA LYS A 125 7.56 -31.22 -4.44
C LYS A 125 7.94 -32.56 -5.10
N LYS A 126 7.07 -33.57 -4.98
CA LYS A 126 7.29 -34.88 -5.61
C LYS A 126 7.33 -34.80 -7.15
N LEU A 127 6.55 -33.92 -7.76
CA LEU A 127 6.58 -33.68 -9.19
C LEU A 127 7.88 -32.99 -9.63
N ILE A 128 8.36 -32.02 -8.86
CA ILE A 128 9.64 -31.35 -9.12
C ILE A 128 10.81 -32.33 -9.01
N ASP A 129 10.78 -33.24 -8.03
CA ASP A 129 11.84 -34.24 -7.82
C ASP A 129 11.94 -35.27 -8.95
N GLN A 130 10.89 -35.39 -9.79
CA GLN A 130 10.93 -36.20 -10.99
C GLN A 130 11.75 -35.58 -12.12
N ASP A 131 12.08 -34.28 -12.02
CA ASP A 131 12.99 -33.56 -12.94
C ASP A 131 12.63 -33.73 -14.43
N TYR A 132 11.34 -33.49 -14.76
CA TYR A 132 10.84 -33.65 -16.12
C TYR A 132 10.80 -32.33 -16.90
N ASP A 133 10.87 -32.46 -18.24
CA ASP A 133 10.78 -31.32 -19.15
C ASP A 133 9.34 -30.88 -19.36
N VAL A 134 9.13 -29.57 -19.44
CA VAL A 134 7.87 -28.93 -19.82
C VAL A 134 7.85 -28.78 -21.33
N ILE A 135 6.88 -29.42 -21.98
CA ILE A 135 6.82 -29.50 -23.45
C ILE A 135 5.77 -28.54 -23.99
N LYS A 136 6.18 -27.55 -24.76
CA LYS A 136 5.31 -26.66 -25.51
C LYS A 136 4.92 -27.26 -26.86
N LYS A 137 3.63 -27.14 -27.20
CA LYS A 137 3.12 -27.44 -28.55
C LYS A 137 2.18 -26.35 -29.02
N MET A 138 2.52 -25.69 -30.13
CA MET A 138 1.56 -24.84 -30.83
C MET A 138 0.53 -25.74 -31.52
N THR A 139 -0.70 -25.67 -31.05
CA THR A 139 -1.77 -26.60 -31.42
C THR A 139 -2.90 -25.85 -32.12
N PRO A 140 -3.37 -26.33 -33.30
CA PRO A 140 -4.52 -25.76 -33.98
C PRO A 140 -5.75 -25.69 -33.07
N ARG A 141 -6.57 -24.65 -33.24
CA ARG A 141 -7.77 -24.41 -32.40
C ARG A 141 -8.68 -25.62 -32.25
N ASP A 142 -8.99 -26.31 -33.35
CA ASP A 142 -9.90 -27.46 -33.33
C ASP A 142 -9.36 -28.63 -32.51
N GLU A 143 -8.04 -28.82 -32.54
CA GLU A 143 -7.34 -29.82 -31.72
C GLU A 143 -7.30 -29.41 -30.23
N VAL A 144 -7.14 -28.11 -29.94
CA VAL A 144 -7.21 -27.58 -28.55
C VAL A 144 -8.57 -27.86 -27.96
N ILE A 145 -9.66 -27.57 -28.71
CA ILE A 145 -11.04 -27.86 -28.30
C ILE A 145 -11.21 -29.36 -28.02
N LYS A 146 -10.71 -30.23 -28.91
CA LYS A 146 -10.75 -31.66 -28.70
C LYS A 146 -10.03 -32.12 -27.45
N VAL A 147 -8.80 -31.62 -27.22
CA VAL A 147 -7.99 -31.95 -26.03
C VAL A 147 -8.72 -31.61 -24.73
N PHE A 148 -9.34 -30.43 -24.62
CA PHE A 148 -10.03 -30.04 -23.41
C PHE A 148 -11.43 -30.67 -23.29
N THR A 149 -12.09 -30.99 -24.41
CA THR A 149 -13.34 -31.77 -24.40
C THR A 149 -13.11 -33.19 -23.88
N ASP A 150 -12.09 -33.89 -24.39
CA ASP A 150 -11.72 -35.23 -23.96
C ASP A 150 -11.33 -35.31 -22.49
N ARG A 151 -10.82 -34.20 -21.93
CA ARG A 151 -10.43 -34.04 -20.51
C ARG A 151 -11.55 -33.49 -19.62
N GLY A 152 -12.67 -33.07 -20.20
CA GLY A 152 -13.80 -32.47 -19.48
C GLY A 152 -13.46 -31.13 -18.81
N GLU A 153 -12.54 -30.32 -19.37
CA GLU A 153 -12.11 -29.03 -18.85
C GLU A 153 -12.98 -27.89 -19.38
N GLU A 154 -14.19 -27.76 -18.85
CA GLU A 154 -15.24 -26.85 -19.33
C GLU A 154 -14.79 -25.37 -19.30
N TYR A 155 -14.08 -24.94 -18.25
CA TYR A 155 -13.61 -23.55 -18.15
C TYR A 155 -12.53 -23.24 -19.18
N LYS A 156 -11.67 -24.21 -19.53
CA LYS A 156 -10.70 -24.05 -20.62
C LYS A 156 -11.40 -23.90 -21.97
N LEU A 157 -12.47 -24.63 -22.20
CA LEU A 157 -13.29 -24.49 -23.40
C LEU A 157 -13.93 -23.10 -23.50
N ARG A 158 -14.51 -22.59 -22.40
CA ARG A 158 -15.07 -21.22 -22.35
C ARG A 158 -13.99 -20.16 -22.62
N LEU A 159 -12.76 -20.36 -22.13
CA LEU A 159 -11.63 -19.44 -22.43
C LEU A 159 -11.23 -19.50 -23.90
N VAL A 160 -11.27 -20.67 -24.53
CA VAL A 160 -11.02 -20.79 -25.98
C VAL A 160 -12.11 -20.06 -26.78
N GLU A 161 -13.37 -20.13 -26.36
CA GLU A 161 -14.50 -19.41 -27.01
C GLU A 161 -14.28 -17.88 -26.97
N ASP A 162 -13.70 -17.35 -25.89
CA ASP A 162 -13.41 -15.92 -25.74
C ASP A 162 -12.27 -15.42 -26.67
N MET A 163 -11.55 -16.31 -27.36
CA MET A 163 -10.44 -16.01 -28.26
C MET A 163 -10.73 -16.47 -29.70
N PRO A 164 -11.76 -15.94 -30.36
CA PRO A 164 -12.20 -16.45 -31.68
C PRO A 164 -11.17 -16.25 -32.79
N GLU A 165 -10.32 -15.21 -32.68
CA GLU A 165 -9.32 -14.85 -33.69
C GLU A 165 -8.05 -15.73 -33.64
N GLU A 166 -7.84 -16.48 -32.56
CA GLU A 166 -6.64 -17.31 -32.37
C GLU A 166 -6.75 -18.62 -33.14
N LYS A 167 -5.92 -18.77 -34.19
CA LYS A 167 -5.91 -19.97 -35.06
C LYS A 167 -5.15 -21.14 -34.42
N ALA A 168 -4.15 -20.88 -33.60
CA ALA A 168 -3.37 -21.86 -32.87
C ALA A 168 -3.02 -21.33 -31.49
N MET A 169 -2.95 -22.20 -30.50
CA MET A 169 -2.68 -21.87 -29.10
C MET A 169 -1.54 -22.70 -28.52
N GLY A 170 -0.80 -22.13 -27.60
CA GLY A 170 0.25 -22.83 -26.87
C GLY A 170 -0.33 -23.79 -25.84
N LEU A 171 -0.12 -25.08 -26.01
CA LEU A 171 -0.38 -26.09 -25.00
C LEU A 171 0.95 -26.50 -24.33
N TYR A 172 0.95 -26.50 -22.99
CA TYR A 172 2.10 -26.89 -22.19
C TYR A 172 1.81 -28.19 -21.45
N TYR A 173 2.60 -29.20 -21.74
CA TYR A 173 2.45 -30.55 -21.19
C TYR A 173 3.42 -30.74 -20.02
N HIS A 174 2.84 -31.11 -18.89
CA HIS A 174 3.50 -31.56 -17.68
C HIS A 174 3.18 -33.05 -17.50
N GLN A 175 3.91 -33.93 -18.21
CA GLN A 175 3.57 -35.35 -18.30
C GLN A 175 2.14 -35.54 -18.82
N GLU A 176 1.23 -36.16 -18.02
CA GLU A 176 -0.18 -36.36 -18.39
C GLU A 176 -1.04 -35.09 -18.27
N TYR A 177 -0.60 -34.07 -17.52
CA TYR A 177 -1.32 -32.80 -17.38
C TYR A 177 -1.03 -31.88 -18.55
N VAL A 178 -2.04 -31.15 -18.99
CA VAL A 178 -1.89 -30.12 -20.03
C VAL A 178 -2.62 -28.84 -19.62
N ASP A 179 -1.97 -27.71 -19.85
CA ASP A 179 -2.56 -26.41 -19.68
C ASP A 179 -2.40 -25.54 -20.93
N MET A 180 -3.19 -24.49 -21.05
CA MET A 180 -3.18 -23.56 -22.16
C MET A 180 -2.82 -22.16 -21.68
N CYS A 181 -1.79 -21.58 -22.26
CA CYS A 181 -1.44 -20.18 -22.03
C CYS A 181 -0.55 -19.61 -23.16
N ARG A 182 -0.24 -18.32 -23.04
CA ARG A 182 0.66 -17.65 -24.01
C ARG A 182 2.14 -17.94 -23.75
N GLY A 183 2.49 -18.40 -22.55
CA GLY A 183 3.86 -18.60 -22.13
C GLY A 183 4.65 -17.29 -21.94
N PRO A 184 6.01 -17.34 -21.86
CA PRO A 184 6.81 -18.58 -21.82
C PRO A 184 6.76 -19.30 -20.48
N HIS A 185 7.24 -20.55 -20.46
CA HIS A 185 7.41 -21.38 -19.27
C HIS A 185 8.85 -21.85 -19.11
N VAL A 186 9.19 -22.31 -17.89
CA VAL A 186 10.48 -22.96 -17.64
C VAL A 186 10.61 -24.21 -18.50
N PRO A 187 11.80 -24.52 -19.03
CA PRO A 187 12.00 -25.72 -19.84
C PRO A 187 11.94 -27.02 -19.04
N ASN A 188 12.10 -26.94 -17.71
CA ASN A 188 12.18 -28.12 -16.85
C ASN A 188 11.76 -27.78 -15.41
N THR A 189 11.13 -28.72 -14.71
CA THR A 189 10.60 -28.51 -13.34
C THR A 189 11.66 -28.24 -12.28
N LYS A 190 12.95 -28.52 -12.53
CA LYS A 190 14.05 -28.20 -11.60
C LYS A 190 14.13 -26.72 -11.21
N PHE A 191 13.63 -25.81 -12.06
CA PHE A 191 13.60 -24.37 -11.77
C PHE A 191 12.56 -23.98 -10.71
N LEU A 192 11.63 -24.90 -10.38
CA LEU A 192 10.47 -24.63 -9.51
C LEU A 192 10.71 -25.04 -8.04
N LYS A 193 11.95 -25.32 -7.63
CA LYS A 193 12.27 -25.88 -6.29
C LYS A 193 12.02 -24.94 -5.11
N SER A 194 11.96 -23.64 -5.36
CA SER A 194 11.88 -22.61 -4.31
C SER A 194 10.52 -21.94 -4.33
N PHE A 195 9.49 -22.66 -3.91
CA PHE A 195 8.10 -22.18 -3.86
C PHE A 195 7.45 -22.44 -2.49
N LYS A 196 6.33 -21.79 -2.24
CA LYS A 196 5.44 -21.99 -1.08
C LYS A 196 4.00 -21.68 -1.47
N LEU A 197 3.05 -22.54 -1.10
CA LEU A 197 1.62 -22.18 -1.13
C LEU A 197 1.30 -21.34 0.11
N THR A 198 0.53 -20.25 -0.06
CA THR A 198 0.38 -19.25 1.00
C THR A 198 -1.02 -19.20 1.58
N LYS A 199 -2.06 -19.26 0.76
CA LYS A 199 -3.45 -19.21 1.26
C LYS A 199 -4.44 -19.77 0.24
N ILE A 200 -5.66 -20.06 0.72
CA ILE A 200 -6.84 -20.36 -0.08
C ILE A 200 -7.87 -19.27 0.14
N SER A 201 -8.57 -18.85 -0.90
CA SER A 201 -9.72 -17.95 -0.81
C SER A 201 -10.80 -18.33 -1.79
N GLY A 202 -12.02 -17.81 -1.57
CA GLY A 202 -13.07 -17.83 -2.59
C GLY A 202 -12.76 -16.84 -3.72
N ALA A 203 -13.25 -17.16 -4.91
CA ALA A 203 -13.26 -16.30 -6.08
C ALA A 203 -14.56 -16.56 -6.88
N TYR A 204 -14.81 -15.74 -7.89
CA TYR A 204 -15.93 -15.93 -8.79
C TYR A 204 -15.44 -15.95 -10.23
N TRP A 205 -16.07 -16.74 -11.08
CA TRP A 205 -15.77 -16.75 -12.50
C TRP A 205 -15.85 -15.34 -13.09
N ARG A 206 -14.77 -14.89 -13.75
CA ARG A 206 -14.60 -13.52 -14.30
C ARG A 206 -14.79 -12.39 -13.29
N GLY A 207 -14.62 -12.67 -12.00
CA GLY A 207 -14.74 -11.67 -10.94
C GLY A 207 -16.16 -11.17 -10.64
N ASP A 208 -17.19 -11.74 -11.26
CA ASP A 208 -18.58 -11.35 -11.03
C ASP A 208 -19.22 -12.29 -9.98
N ALA A 209 -19.69 -11.73 -8.88
CA ALA A 209 -20.34 -12.45 -7.78
C ALA A 209 -21.65 -13.17 -8.19
N LYS A 210 -22.19 -12.90 -9.36
CA LYS A 210 -23.35 -13.59 -9.94
C LYS A 210 -22.99 -14.89 -10.64
N ASN A 211 -21.71 -15.10 -10.95
CA ASN A 211 -21.21 -16.28 -11.62
C ASN A 211 -20.83 -17.38 -10.62
N GLU A 212 -20.42 -18.53 -11.16
CA GLU A 212 -20.00 -19.69 -10.37
C GLU A 212 -18.88 -19.35 -9.39
N GLN A 213 -19.01 -19.88 -8.18
CA GLN A 213 -17.98 -19.74 -7.16
C GLN A 213 -16.80 -20.65 -7.48
N LEU A 214 -15.62 -20.08 -7.45
CA LEU A 214 -14.34 -20.73 -7.61
C LEU A 214 -13.54 -20.69 -6.31
N GLN A 215 -12.50 -21.47 -6.25
CA GLN A 215 -11.52 -21.44 -5.19
C GLN A 215 -10.18 -21.03 -5.75
N ARG A 216 -9.49 -20.18 -5.05
CA ARG A 216 -8.22 -19.60 -5.46
C ARG A 216 -7.12 -20.04 -4.50
N ILE A 217 -6.13 -20.76 -5.03
CA ILE A 217 -4.93 -21.14 -4.31
C ILE A 217 -3.84 -20.15 -4.66
N TYR A 218 -3.27 -19.47 -3.66
CA TYR A 218 -2.16 -18.56 -3.82
C TYR A 218 -0.83 -19.25 -3.51
N GLY A 219 0.20 -18.86 -4.22
CA GLY A 219 1.57 -19.28 -3.97
C GLY A 219 2.59 -18.21 -4.32
N THR A 220 3.82 -18.47 -3.92
CA THR A 220 4.98 -17.66 -4.28
C THR A 220 6.11 -18.57 -4.76
N ALA A 221 6.95 -18.06 -5.65
CA ALA A 221 8.14 -18.77 -6.11
C ALA A 221 9.29 -17.80 -6.37
N TRP A 222 10.52 -18.29 -6.12
CA TRP A 222 11.74 -17.50 -6.11
C TRP A 222 12.87 -18.24 -6.79
N ALA A 223 13.92 -17.50 -7.21
CA ALA A 223 15.07 -18.10 -7.89
C ALA A 223 15.82 -19.14 -7.03
N ASP A 224 15.85 -18.93 -5.73
CA ASP A 224 16.53 -19.82 -4.78
C ASP A 224 15.85 -19.84 -3.39
N LYS A 225 16.29 -20.80 -2.56
CA LYS A 225 15.76 -20.98 -1.20
C LYS A 225 16.04 -19.78 -0.27
N LYS A 226 17.12 -19.02 -0.51
CA LYS A 226 17.48 -17.87 0.32
C LYS A 226 16.48 -16.73 0.10
N GLN A 227 16.13 -16.45 -1.15
CA GLN A 227 15.12 -15.46 -1.50
C GLN A 227 13.73 -15.86 -0.95
N LEU A 228 13.34 -17.13 -1.11
CA LEU A 228 12.09 -17.65 -0.55
C LEU A 228 12.05 -17.49 0.98
N ALA A 229 13.13 -17.85 1.69
CA ALA A 229 13.22 -17.71 3.14
C ALA A 229 13.14 -16.25 3.59
N ALA A 230 13.78 -15.33 2.86
CA ALA A 230 13.71 -13.89 3.13
C ALA A 230 12.28 -13.37 2.93
N TYR A 231 11.59 -13.79 1.88
CA TYR A 231 10.19 -13.46 1.64
C TYR A 231 9.28 -13.96 2.78
N ILE A 232 9.39 -15.25 3.15
CA ILE A 232 8.58 -15.83 4.22
C ILE A 232 8.80 -15.07 5.53
N LYS A 233 10.06 -14.79 5.89
CA LYS A 233 10.38 -14.01 7.09
C LYS A 233 9.76 -12.62 7.05
N ARG A 234 9.79 -11.94 5.89
CA ARG A 234 9.16 -10.63 5.73
C ARG A 234 7.65 -10.66 5.93
N ILE A 235 6.98 -11.69 5.39
CA ILE A 235 5.52 -11.88 5.58
C ILE A 235 5.19 -12.17 7.05
N GLU A 236 5.95 -13.06 7.70
CA GLU A 236 5.77 -13.35 9.14
C GLU A 236 5.96 -12.10 10.01
N GLU A 237 6.96 -11.27 9.70
CA GLU A 237 7.15 -10.00 10.39
C GLU A 237 6.02 -9.01 10.11
N ALA A 238 5.50 -8.96 8.87
CA ALA A 238 4.35 -8.14 8.54
C ALA A 238 3.08 -8.57 9.32
N GLU A 239 2.85 -9.89 9.44
CA GLU A 239 1.72 -10.42 10.22
C GLU A 239 1.81 -10.12 11.73
N LYS A 240 3.03 -10.12 12.29
CA LYS A 240 3.26 -9.72 13.69
C LYS A 240 2.99 -8.23 13.91
N ARG A 241 3.19 -7.41 12.88
CA ARG A 241 3.01 -5.96 12.90
C ARG A 241 1.59 -5.53 12.50
N ASP A 242 0.71 -6.45 12.15
CA ASP A 242 -0.67 -6.15 11.75
C ASP A 242 -1.35 -5.21 12.75
N HIS A 243 -1.73 -4.02 12.27
CA HIS A 243 -2.35 -2.96 13.08
C HIS A 243 -3.62 -3.41 13.80
N ARG A 244 -4.35 -4.40 13.27
CA ARG A 244 -5.56 -4.96 13.89
C ARG A 244 -5.23 -5.78 15.13
N LYS A 245 -4.15 -6.58 15.07
CA LYS A 245 -3.67 -7.40 16.20
C LYS A 245 -3.08 -6.50 17.28
N ILE A 246 -2.21 -5.57 16.88
CA ILE A 246 -1.57 -4.62 17.78
C ILE A 246 -2.59 -3.65 18.37
N GLY A 247 -3.51 -3.12 17.56
CA GLY A 247 -4.57 -2.23 18.01
C GLY A 247 -5.45 -2.84 19.08
N LYS A 248 -5.81 -4.13 18.92
CA LYS A 248 -6.53 -4.89 19.93
C LYS A 248 -5.69 -5.12 21.21
N ALA A 249 -4.41 -5.50 21.05
CA ALA A 249 -3.53 -5.77 22.20
C ALA A 249 -3.23 -4.53 23.04
N LEU A 250 -3.17 -3.34 22.42
CA LEU A 250 -2.90 -2.05 23.06
C LEU A 250 -4.17 -1.25 23.38
N ASP A 251 -5.34 -1.83 23.16
CA ASP A 251 -6.65 -1.17 23.39
C ASP A 251 -6.79 0.18 22.67
N LEU A 252 -6.49 0.18 21.35
CA LEU A 252 -6.51 1.41 20.55
C LEU A 252 -7.85 1.67 19.88
N PHE A 253 -8.46 0.65 19.29
CA PHE A 253 -9.72 0.76 18.54
C PHE A 253 -10.36 -0.60 18.31
N HIS A 254 -11.63 -0.59 17.90
CA HIS A 254 -12.31 -1.76 17.32
C HIS A 254 -13.22 -1.38 16.16
N MET A 255 -13.66 -2.39 15.43
CA MET A 255 -14.66 -2.30 14.33
C MET A 255 -15.81 -3.24 14.67
N GLN A 256 -17.05 -2.86 14.33
CA GLN A 256 -18.23 -3.71 14.59
C GLN A 256 -19.26 -3.59 13.47
N GLU A 257 -20.24 -4.50 13.45
CA GLU A 257 -21.20 -4.67 12.37
C GLU A 257 -22.17 -3.47 12.22
N GLU A 258 -22.49 -2.77 13.31
CA GLU A 258 -23.42 -1.63 13.28
C GLU A 258 -22.84 -0.41 12.57
N ALA A 259 -21.50 -0.36 12.38
CA ALA A 259 -20.81 0.71 11.67
C ALA A 259 -19.69 0.13 10.78
N PRO A 260 -20.04 -0.61 9.71
CA PRO A 260 -19.06 -1.31 8.89
C PRO A 260 -18.13 -0.33 8.19
N GLY A 261 -16.81 -0.51 8.42
CA GLY A 261 -15.79 0.38 7.87
C GLY A 261 -15.66 1.73 8.59
N MET A 262 -16.19 1.86 9.81
CA MET A 262 -16.03 3.04 10.66
C MET A 262 -15.37 2.65 11.98
N VAL A 263 -14.49 3.51 12.49
CA VAL A 263 -13.61 3.17 13.62
C VAL A 263 -14.22 3.62 14.93
N PHE A 264 -14.27 2.71 15.91
CA PHE A 264 -14.52 3.04 17.32
C PHE A 264 -13.17 3.21 18.02
N TRP A 265 -12.78 4.44 18.28
CA TRP A 265 -11.54 4.76 18.97
C TRP A 265 -11.68 4.59 20.47
N HIS A 266 -10.76 3.81 21.09
CA HIS A 266 -10.63 3.73 22.53
C HIS A 266 -9.73 4.86 23.06
N ALA A 267 -9.68 5.03 24.37
CA ALA A 267 -8.96 6.14 24.99
C ALA A 267 -7.49 6.24 24.54
N ASN A 268 -6.79 5.10 24.45
CA ASN A 268 -5.39 5.07 24.01
C ASN A 268 -5.26 5.46 22.53
N GLY A 269 -6.10 4.90 21.66
CA GLY A 269 -6.09 5.23 20.24
C GLY A 269 -6.51 6.67 19.97
N TRP A 270 -7.51 7.15 20.70
CA TRP A 270 -7.96 8.54 20.61
C TRP A 270 -6.88 9.52 21.06
N THR A 271 -6.06 9.16 22.04
CA THR A 271 -4.91 9.97 22.46
C THR A 271 -3.90 10.11 21.33
N ILE A 272 -3.56 9.01 20.63
CA ILE A 272 -2.68 9.07 19.45
C ILE A 272 -3.28 9.99 18.39
N TYR A 273 -4.58 9.85 18.11
CA TYR A 273 -5.29 10.66 17.13
C TYR A 273 -5.22 12.15 17.50
N GLN A 274 -5.51 12.52 18.74
CA GLN A 274 -5.45 13.92 19.20
C GLN A 274 -4.04 14.51 19.12
N VAL A 275 -3.01 13.73 19.51
CA VAL A 275 -1.61 14.19 19.40
C VAL A 275 -1.24 14.46 17.93
N LEU A 276 -1.66 13.58 17.04
CA LEU A 276 -1.43 13.72 15.60
C LEU A 276 -2.17 14.96 15.04
N GLU A 277 -3.44 15.15 15.42
CA GLU A 277 -4.24 16.30 15.01
C GLU A 277 -3.65 17.63 15.51
N GLN A 278 -3.25 17.69 16.78
CA GLN A 278 -2.60 18.89 17.36
C GLN A 278 -1.27 19.21 16.68
N TYR A 279 -0.47 18.20 16.38
CA TYR A 279 0.76 18.34 15.61
C TYR A 279 0.49 18.93 14.23
N MET A 280 -0.42 18.36 13.47
CA MET A 280 -0.78 18.84 12.13
C MET A 280 -1.41 20.24 12.16
N ARG A 281 -2.22 20.56 13.18
CA ARG A 281 -2.76 21.91 13.36
C ARG A 281 -1.65 22.93 13.50
N LYS A 282 -0.64 22.64 14.34
CA LYS A 282 0.51 23.51 14.48
C LYS A 282 1.29 23.64 13.17
N VAL A 283 1.55 22.54 12.48
CA VAL A 283 2.23 22.54 11.16
C VAL A 283 1.49 23.45 10.18
N GLN A 284 0.16 23.34 10.11
CA GLN A 284 -0.65 24.16 9.22
C GLN A 284 -0.62 25.63 9.59
N GLN A 285 -0.76 25.98 10.88
CA GLN A 285 -0.71 27.36 11.36
C GLN A 285 0.64 28.00 11.09
N ASP A 286 1.75 27.29 11.38
CA ASP A 286 3.11 27.79 11.17
C ASP A 286 3.42 28.05 9.66
N ASN A 287 2.65 27.41 8.75
CA ASN A 287 2.78 27.56 7.30
C ASN A 287 1.66 28.40 6.66
N GLY A 288 0.93 29.19 7.45
CA GLY A 288 -0.03 30.18 6.98
C GLY A 288 -1.35 29.62 6.45
N TYR A 289 -1.73 28.40 6.86
CA TYR A 289 -3.05 27.85 6.58
C TYR A 289 -4.08 28.36 7.59
N GLN A 290 -5.26 28.68 7.09
CA GLN A 290 -6.43 29.05 7.90
C GLN A 290 -7.29 27.81 8.12
N GLU A 291 -7.43 27.38 9.39
CA GLU A 291 -8.31 26.25 9.71
C GLU A 291 -9.78 26.69 9.61
N ILE A 292 -10.55 25.93 8.86
CA ILE A 292 -11.99 26.10 8.69
C ILE A 292 -12.75 24.82 9.07
N LYS A 293 -14.07 24.90 9.18
CA LYS A 293 -14.95 23.75 9.36
C LYS A 293 -16.17 23.84 8.48
N THR A 294 -16.44 22.81 7.71
CA THR A 294 -17.58 22.74 6.80
C THR A 294 -18.59 21.65 7.21
N PRO A 295 -19.88 21.76 6.81
CA PRO A 295 -20.88 20.77 7.14
C PRO A 295 -20.57 19.38 6.60
N GLN A 296 -20.96 18.34 7.34
CA GLN A 296 -20.80 16.94 6.90
C GLN A 296 -21.91 16.47 5.96
N ILE A 297 -23.14 16.93 6.20
CA ILE A 297 -24.33 16.63 5.38
C ILE A 297 -24.62 17.85 4.54
N VAL A 298 -24.60 17.69 3.22
CA VAL A 298 -24.72 18.80 2.27
C VAL A 298 -25.74 18.44 1.20
N ASP A 299 -26.53 19.44 0.77
CA ASP A 299 -27.52 19.28 -0.28
C ASP A 299 -26.90 18.72 -1.56
N PHE A 300 -27.58 17.76 -2.19
CA PHE A 300 -27.07 17.02 -3.32
C PHE A 300 -26.75 17.92 -4.54
N THR A 301 -27.40 19.06 -4.66
CA THR A 301 -27.18 20.03 -5.75
C THR A 301 -25.74 20.57 -5.79
N LEU A 302 -25.03 20.65 -4.65
CA LEU A 302 -23.62 21.06 -4.65
C LEU A 302 -22.74 20.00 -5.34
N TRP A 303 -23.09 18.72 -5.17
CA TRP A 303 -22.38 17.61 -5.80
C TRP A 303 -22.65 17.49 -7.29
N GLU A 304 -23.86 17.87 -7.74
CA GLU A 304 -24.19 17.98 -9.17
C GLU A 304 -23.41 19.12 -9.82
N LYS A 305 -23.42 20.31 -9.23
CA LYS A 305 -22.69 21.49 -9.75
C LYS A 305 -21.20 21.24 -9.85
N SER A 306 -20.60 20.66 -8.84
CA SER A 306 -19.16 20.33 -8.80
C SER A 306 -18.76 19.16 -9.70
N GLY A 307 -19.72 18.38 -10.22
CA GLY A 307 -19.49 17.22 -11.07
C GLY A 307 -19.21 15.91 -10.33
N HIS A 308 -19.21 15.93 -9.00
CA HIS A 308 -19.00 14.72 -8.20
C HIS A 308 -20.13 13.70 -8.40
N ALA A 309 -21.38 14.17 -8.51
CA ALA A 309 -22.54 13.29 -8.73
C ALA A 309 -22.41 12.46 -10.04
N ALA A 310 -21.84 13.03 -11.10
CA ALA A 310 -21.68 12.33 -12.37
C ALA A 310 -20.55 11.30 -12.36
N ASN A 311 -19.49 11.51 -11.56
CA ASN A 311 -18.28 10.71 -11.62
C ASN A 311 -18.05 9.85 -10.35
N TYR A 312 -18.81 10.09 -9.26
CA TYR A 312 -18.55 9.52 -7.95
C TYR A 312 -19.80 9.06 -7.18
N ALA A 313 -20.98 9.05 -7.82
CA ALA A 313 -22.27 8.78 -7.17
C ALA A 313 -22.32 7.44 -6.42
N GLU A 314 -21.73 6.39 -6.99
CA GLU A 314 -21.73 5.03 -6.41
C GLU A 314 -20.98 4.96 -5.07
N ASN A 315 -20.05 5.87 -4.85
CA ASN A 315 -19.24 5.95 -3.63
C ASN A 315 -19.81 6.94 -2.59
N MET A 316 -20.99 7.51 -2.81
CA MET A 316 -21.59 8.50 -1.91
C MET A 316 -22.66 7.88 -1.02
N PHE A 317 -22.61 8.18 0.29
CA PHE A 317 -23.74 7.96 1.17
C PHE A 317 -24.77 9.08 1.00
N THR A 318 -25.99 8.73 0.63
CA THR A 318 -27.08 9.67 0.42
C THR A 318 -28.18 9.49 1.44
N THR A 319 -28.89 10.57 1.76
CA THR A 319 -30.06 10.57 2.63
C THR A 319 -31.10 11.53 2.11
N HIS A 320 -32.34 11.37 2.56
CA HIS A 320 -33.47 12.21 2.16
C HIS A 320 -34.16 12.74 3.40
N SER A 321 -34.43 14.04 3.43
CA SER A 321 -35.17 14.70 4.50
C SER A 321 -35.86 15.95 3.96
N GLU A 322 -37.08 16.27 4.46
CA GLU A 322 -37.85 17.46 4.10
C GLU A 322 -37.94 17.71 2.58
N SER A 323 -38.16 16.64 1.79
CA SER A 323 -38.25 16.70 0.32
C SER A 323 -36.96 17.11 -0.38
N ARG A 324 -35.79 16.99 0.27
CA ARG A 324 -34.46 17.24 -0.29
C ARG A 324 -33.58 16.03 -0.20
N ASN A 325 -32.72 15.88 -1.19
CA ASN A 325 -31.66 14.90 -1.20
C ASN A 325 -30.37 15.51 -0.66
N TYR A 326 -29.69 14.79 0.21
CA TYR A 326 -28.42 15.17 0.80
C TYR A 326 -27.40 14.06 0.56
N ALA A 327 -26.13 14.42 0.61
CA ALA A 327 -25.06 13.46 0.72
C ALA A 327 -24.21 13.75 1.96
N VAL A 328 -23.71 12.68 2.60
CA VAL A 328 -22.60 12.80 3.53
C VAL A 328 -21.36 13.08 2.70
N LYS A 329 -20.65 14.18 2.96
CA LYS A 329 -19.57 14.63 2.08
C LYS A 329 -18.50 13.57 1.87
N PRO A 330 -18.19 13.18 0.61
CA PRO A 330 -17.10 12.26 0.29
C PRO A 330 -15.75 12.97 0.19
N MET A 331 -15.77 14.29 0.02
CA MET A 331 -14.63 15.20 -0.16
C MET A 331 -14.94 16.58 0.41
N ASN A 332 -13.92 17.38 0.72
CA ASN A 332 -14.08 18.71 1.30
C ASN A 332 -14.08 19.82 0.23
N CYS A 333 -13.50 19.57 -0.94
CA CYS A 333 -13.21 20.57 -1.96
C CYS A 333 -14.40 21.46 -2.37
N PRO A 334 -15.62 20.98 -2.67
CA PRO A 334 -16.72 21.87 -3.04
C PRO A 334 -17.14 22.80 -1.90
N CYS A 335 -17.04 22.33 -0.65
CA CYS A 335 -17.36 23.14 0.52
C CYS A 335 -16.33 24.24 0.76
N HIS A 336 -15.04 23.98 0.51
CA HIS A 336 -13.98 24.99 0.62
C HIS A 336 -14.16 26.10 -0.43
N VAL A 337 -14.58 25.76 -1.65
CA VAL A 337 -14.94 26.77 -2.66
C VAL A 337 -16.10 27.66 -2.17
N GLN A 338 -17.11 27.09 -1.48
CA GLN A 338 -18.19 27.89 -0.91
C GLN A 338 -17.70 28.87 0.16
N VAL A 339 -16.68 28.49 0.94
CA VAL A 339 -16.05 29.41 1.92
C VAL A 339 -15.24 30.49 1.18
N PHE A 340 -14.47 30.13 0.17
CA PHE A 340 -13.73 31.08 -0.66
C PHE A 340 -14.64 32.12 -1.31
N ASN A 341 -15.81 31.71 -1.78
CA ASN A 341 -16.80 32.58 -2.42
C ASN A 341 -17.47 33.60 -1.49
N GLN A 342 -17.22 33.53 -0.17
CA GLN A 342 -17.77 34.54 0.76
C GLN A 342 -16.94 35.81 0.69
N GLY A 343 -17.57 36.88 0.19
CA GLY A 343 -16.94 38.18 -0.02
C GLY A 343 -16.03 38.29 -1.26
N LEU A 344 -15.76 39.51 -1.66
CA LEU A 344 -14.90 39.80 -2.79
C LEU A 344 -13.41 39.50 -2.44
N LYS A 345 -12.72 38.84 -3.33
CA LYS A 345 -11.28 38.59 -3.24
C LYS A 345 -10.53 39.36 -4.33
N SER A 346 -9.31 39.79 -4.06
CA SER A 346 -8.43 40.42 -5.02
C SER A 346 -7.13 39.60 -5.18
N TYR A 347 -6.38 39.86 -6.23
CA TYR A 347 -5.07 39.24 -6.45
C TYR A 347 -4.11 39.42 -5.28
N ARG A 348 -4.28 40.48 -4.45
CA ARG A 348 -3.46 40.75 -3.26
C ARG A 348 -3.76 39.83 -2.10
N ASP A 349 -4.96 39.23 -2.09
CA ASP A 349 -5.37 38.29 -1.05
C ASP A 349 -4.81 36.87 -1.33
N LEU A 350 -4.40 36.61 -2.58
CA LEU A 350 -3.88 35.29 -3.00
C LEU A 350 -2.38 35.15 -2.74
N PRO A 351 -1.89 33.98 -2.34
CA PRO A 351 -2.64 32.72 -2.19
C PRO A 351 -3.44 32.67 -0.88
N ILE A 352 -4.67 32.11 -0.95
CA ILE A 352 -5.49 31.79 0.23
C ILE A 352 -5.40 30.29 0.48
N ARG A 353 -4.97 29.90 1.69
CA ARG A 353 -4.79 28.51 2.09
C ARG A 353 -5.81 28.14 3.15
N LEU A 354 -6.84 27.34 2.78
CA LEU A 354 -7.88 26.86 3.67
C LEU A 354 -7.62 25.41 4.03
N ALA A 355 -7.55 25.09 5.32
CA ALA A 355 -7.31 23.74 5.82
C ALA A 355 -8.47 23.25 6.67
N GLU A 356 -8.78 21.96 6.60
CA GLU A 356 -9.81 21.32 7.41
C GLU A 356 -9.39 19.91 7.82
N PHE A 357 -9.52 19.59 9.11
CA PHE A 357 -9.63 18.18 9.51
C PHE A 357 -11.04 17.72 9.15
N GLY A 358 -11.19 17.35 7.89
CA GLY A 358 -12.46 17.07 7.25
C GLY A 358 -12.88 15.62 7.39
N SER A 359 -13.99 15.39 8.11
CA SER A 359 -14.59 14.06 8.20
C SER A 359 -15.33 13.74 6.90
N CYS A 360 -14.85 12.76 6.17
CA CYS A 360 -15.38 12.31 4.89
C CYS A 360 -15.88 10.86 4.97
N HIS A 361 -16.88 10.55 4.14
CA HIS A 361 -17.44 9.20 4.08
C HIS A 361 -17.54 8.73 2.63
N ARG A 362 -17.03 7.51 2.36
CA ARG A 362 -17.06 6.89 1.04
C ARG A 362 -17.62 5.48 1.16
N ASN A 363 -18.60 5.14 0.33
CA ASN A 363 -19.23 3.82 0.33
C ASN A 363 -18.33 2.78 -0.36
N GLU A 364 -17.18 2.52 0.24
CA GLU A 364 -16.25 1.50 -0.23
C GLU A 364 -16.90 0.10 -0.20
N PRO A 365 -16.66 -0.76 -1.20
CA PRO A 365 -17.15 -2.13 -1.18
C PRO A 365 -16.67 -2.89 0.06
N SER A 366 -17.53 -3.71 0.67
CA SER A 366 -17.21 -4.43 1.89
C SER A 366 -15.97 -5.34 1.77
N GLY A 367 -15.76 -5.95 0.60
CA GLY A 367 -14.59 -6.80 0.33
C GLY A 367 -13.25 -6.05 0.23
N SER A 368 -13.29 -4.72 0.12
CA SER A 368 -12.08 -3.88 0.06
C SER A 368 -11.65 -3.32 1.42
N LEU A 369 -12.48 -3.46 2.45
CA LEU A 369 -12.21 -2.93 3.79
C LEU A 369 -11.06 -3.68 4.47
N HIS A 370 -10.16 -2.95 5.14
CA HIS A 370 -9.01 -3.55 5.79
C HIS A 370 -8.61 -2.79 7.07
N GLY A 371 -9.16 -3.19 8.21
CA GLY A 371 -8.93 -2.52 9.50
C GLY A 371 -9.11 -1.01 9.39
N ILE A 372 -8.14 -0.23 9.90
CA ILE A 372 -8.13 1.23 9.75
C ILE A 372 -7.36 1.73 8.51
N MET A 373 -6.77 0.81 7.72
CA MET A 373 -6.06 1.16 6.48
C MET A 373 -7.01 1.51 5.32
N ARG A 374 -8.18 0.89 5.25
CA ARG A 374 -9.21 1.18 4.28
C ARG A 374 -10.59 1.12 4.94
N VAL A 375 -11.17 2.27 5.10
CA VAL A 375 -12.39 2.53 5.88
C VAL A 375 -13.43 3.27 5.03
N ARG A 376 -14.67 3.34 5.52
CA ARG A 376 -15.75 4.13 4.92
C ARG A 376 -15.88 5.52 5.53
N GLY A 377 -15.56 5.68 6.82
CA GLY A 377 -15.54 6.96 7.52
C GLY A 377 -14.12 7.30 7.96
N PHE A 378 -13.60 8.45 7.55
CA PHE A 378 -12.22 8.86 7.82
C PHE A 378 -12.11 10.39 7.90
N THR A 379 -11.03 10.86 8.53
CA THR A 379 -10.70 12.27 8.59
C THR A 379 -9.43 12.54 7.79
N GLN A 380 -9.49 13.55 6.91
CA GLN A 380 -8.33 14.00 6.13
C GLN A 380 -7.71 15.26 6.74
N ASP A 381 -6.39 15.39 6.62
CA ASP A 381 -5.64 16.64 6.83
C ASP A 381 -5.69 17.51 5.56
N ASP A 382 -6.90 17.73 5.08
CA ASP A 382 -7.18 18.30 3.77
C ASP A 382 -6.98 19.81 3.75
N ALA A 383 -6.43 20.34 2.68
CA ALA A 383 -6.40 21.76 2.44
C ALA A 383 -6.45 22.11 0.96
N HIS A 384 -6.96 23.31 0.70
CA HIS A 384 -7.09 23.85 -0.65
C HIS A 384 -6.43 25.22 -0.71
N ILE A 385 -5.53 25.38 -1.69
CA ILE A 385 -4.81 26.62 -1.93
C ILE A 385 -5.42 27.25 -3.17
N PHE A 386 -5.99 28.43 -3.00
CA PHE A 386 -6.48 29.26 -4.10
C PHE A 386 -5.40 30.24 -4.47
N CYS A 387 -4.88 30.16 -5.69
CA CYS A 387 -3.73 30.95 -6.12
C CYS A 387 -3.87 31.40 -7.58
N THR A 388 -2.99 32.30 -8.02
CA THR A 388 -2.86 32.62 -9.44
C THR A 388 -2.03 31.57 -10.17
N LYS A 389 -2.03 31.57 -11.49
CA LYS A 389 -1.22 30.64 -12.32
C LYS A 389 0.27 30.79 -12.04
N GLU A 390 0.74 32.00 -11.81
CA GLU A 390 2.15 32.32 -11.52
C GLU A 390 2.60 31.81 -10.14
N GLN A 391 1.65 31.64 -9.20
CA GLN A 391 1.93 31.17 -7.84
C GLN A 391 2.02 29.65 -7.73
N ILE A 392 1.55 28.88 -8.73
CA ILE A 392 1.49 27.39 -8.67
C ILE A 392 2.86 26.81 -8.32
N GLY A 393 3.91 27.17 -9.05
CA GLY A 393 5.24 26.58 -8.85
C GLY A 393 5.78 26.78 -7.42
N LYS A 394 5.59 28.01 -6.87
CA LYS A 394 6.01 28.31 -5.50
C LYS A 394 5.20 27.52 -4.46
N GLU A 395 3.89 27.49 -4.59
CA GLU A 395 3.02 26.78 -3.63
C GLU A 395 3.29 25.26 -3.63
N VAL A 396 3.54 24.69 -4.80
CA VAL A 396 3.89 23.26 -4.94
C VAL A 396 5.27 22.98 -4.30
N ALA A 397 6.26 23.83 -4.55
CA ALA A 397 7.60 23.66 -3.95
C ALA A 397 7.58 23.78 -2.42
N ASP A 398 6.85 24.78 -1.88
CA ASP A 398 6.67 24.95 -0.44
C ASP A 398 5.97 23.71 0.18
N PHE A 399 4.96 23.16 -0.51
CA PHE A 399 4.26 21.96 -0.06
C PHE A 399 5.15 20.70 -0.09
N ILE A 400 5.95 20.50 -1.13
CA ILE A 400 6.89 19.37 -1.22
C ILE A 400 7.83 19.39 0.01
N LYS A 401 8.45 20.55 0.28
CA LYS A 401 9.34 20.72 1.42
C LYS A 401 8.64 20.41 2.74
N LEU A 402 7.46 20.99 2.95
CA LEU A 402 6.65 20.79 4.15
C LEU A 402 6.32 19.31 4.36
N THR A 403 5.92 18.61 3.30
CA THR A 403 5.55 17.19 3.34
C THR A 403 6.75 16.33 3.77
N LEU A 404 7.92 16.55 3.18
CA LEU A 404 9.13 15.81 3.53
C LEU A 404 9.58 16.07 4.97
N ASP A 405 9.48 17.31 5.47
CA ASP A 405 9.80 17.66 6.84
C ASP A 405 8.86 16.98 7.84
N VAL A 406 7.56 16.94 7.53
CA VAL A 406 6.54 16.22 8.34
C VAL A 406 6.86 14.72 8.40
N TYR A 407 7.15 14.08 7.25
CA TYR A 407 7.46 12.65 7.24
C TYR A 407 8.71 12.28 8.04
N LYS A 408 9.75 13.14 8.04
CA LYS A 408 10.91 12.97 8.91
C LYS A 408 10.54 13.00 10.39
N ASP A 409 9.61 13.86 10.80
CA ASP A 409 9.12 13.92 12.19
C ASP A 409 8.43 12.62 12.63
N PHE A 410 7.91 11.84 11.66
CA PHE A 410 7.34 10.49 11.89
C PHE A 410 8.34 9.35 11.66
N GLY A 411 9.61 9.65 11.36
CA GLY A 411 10.67 8.65 11.17
C GLY A 411 10.71 8.03 9.78
N PHE A 412 10.07 8.64 8.77
CA PHE A 412 10.15 8.21 7.38
C PHE A 412 11.17 9.04 6.61
N GLU A 413 12.24 8.39 6.15
CA GLU A 413 13.30 9.03 5.36
C GLU A 413 13.22 8.66 3.87
N ASP A 414 12.70 7.47 3.55
CA ASP A 414 12.57 6.97 2.18
C ASP A 414 11.17 7.29 1.66
N VAL A 415 11.07 8.37 0.88
CA VAL A 415 9.83 8.86 0.28
C VAL A 415 9.92 8.77 -1.23
N GLN A 416 9.04 8.01 -1.84
CA GLN A 416 8.93 7.91 -3.30
C GLN A 416 7.93 8.93 -3.81
N MET A 417 8.30 9.68 -4.86
CA MET A 417 7.43 10.67 -5.49
C MET A 417 7.09 10.26 -6.91
N LYS A 418 5.83 10.45 -7.27
CA LYS A 418 5.31 10.13 -8.59
C LYS A 418 4.49 11.28 -9.13
N LEU A 419 4.68 11.60 -10.42
CA LEU A 419 3.86 12.57 -11.13
C LEU A 419 2.87 11.82 -12.04
N SER A 420 1.59 11.87 -11.70
CA SER A 420 0.51 11.27 -12.46
C SER A 420 -0.10 12.31 -13.42
N THR A 421 -0.03 12.03 -14.70
CA THR A 421 -0.46 12.94 -15.76
C THR A 421 -1.89 12.63 -16.23
N ARG A 422 -2.36 13.40 -17.20
CA ARG A 422 -3.75 13.39 -17.71
C ARG A 422 -4.25 12.00 -18.09
N PRO A 423 -5.43 11.58 -17.59
CA PRO A 423 -6.09 10.34 -18.03
C PRO A 423 -6.80 10.56 -19.38
N GLU A 424 -7.20 9.46 -20.02
CA GLU A 424 -7.96 9.48 -21.26
C GLU A 424 -9.30 10.23 -21.09
N LYS A 425 -10.05 9.92 -20.01
CA LYS A 425 -11.27 10.64 -19.63
C LYS A 425 -10.91 11.77 -18.67
N ARG A 426 -10.98 13.00 -19.15
CA ARG A 426 -10.65 14.20 -18.38
C ARG A 426 -11.56 15.37 -18.71
N VAL A 427 -11.56 16.39 -17.88
CA VAL A 427 -12.21 17.68 -18.12
C VAL A 427 -11.16 18.77 -18.28
N GLY A 428 -11.53 19.87 -18.97
CA GLY A 428 -10.65 21.01 -19.18
C GLY A 428 -9.90 20.98 -20.52
N ASP A 429 -9.23 22.09 -20.80
CA ASP A 429 -8.48 22.33 -22.03
C ASP A 429 -7.06 21.73 -21.95
N ASP A 430 -6.54 21.21 -23.06
CA ASP A 430 -5.22 20.59 -23.10
C ASP A 430 -4.09 21.56 -22.75
N THR A 431 -4.24 22.86 -23.07
CA THR A 431 -3.22 23.88 -22.72
C THR A 431 -3.12 24.11 -21.21
N LEU A 432 -4.23 23.99 -20.49
CA LEU A 432 -4.24 24.05 -19.01
C LEU A 432 -3.60 22.81 -18.41
N TRP A 433 -3.84 21.63 -19.01
CA TRP A 433 -3.17 20.40 -18.62
C TRP A 433 -1.65 20.48 -18.84
N ASP A 434 -1.21 20.99 -19.99
CA ASP A 434 0.22 21.19 -20.27
C ASP A 434 0.88 22.12 -19.25
N LEU A 435 0.20 23.23 -18.91
CA LEU A 435 0.67 24.15 -17.87
C LEU A 435 0.76 23.49 -16.50
N ALA A 436 -0.28 22.75 -16.09
CA ALA A 436 -0.33 22.10 -14.80
C ALA A 436 0.73 21.01 -14.66
N GLU A 437 0.82 20.10 -15.64
CA GLU A 437 1.82 19.02 -15.64
C GLU A 437 3.26 19.58 -15.63
N LYS A 438 3.53 20.60 -16.45
CA LYS A 438 4.82 21.28 -16.46
C LYS A 438 5.14 21.93 -15.12
N SER A 439 4.19 22.64 -14.52
CA SER A 439 4.41 23.32 -13.23
C SER A 439 4.73 22.33 -12.11
N LEU A 440 4.07 21.16 -12.09
CA LEU A 440 4.35 20.11 -11.12
C LEU A 440 5.72 19.45 -11.36
N ALA A 441 6.07 19.17 -12.61
CA ALA A 441 7.38 18.62 -12.97
C ALA A 441 8.52 19.60 -12.64
N ASP A 442 8.40 20.86 -13.04
CA ASP A 442 9.40 21.91 -12.76
C ASP A 442 9.62 22.07 -11.24
N ALA A 443 8.57 21.94 -10.41
CA ALA A 443 8.69 22.01 -8.95
C ALA A 443 9.43 20.81 -8.35
N LEU A 444 9.21 19.61 -8.86
CA LEU A 444 9.94 18.39 -8.46
C LEU A 444 11.42 18.48 -8.86
N ASP A 445 11.71 18.91 -10.08
CA ASP A 445 13.07 19.09 -10.60
C ASP A 445 13.83 20.17 -9.79
N ALA A 446 13.16 21.28 -9.51
CA ALA A 446 13.76 22.38 -8.69
C ALA A 446 14.05 21.94 -7.25
N ALA A 447 13.30 20.98 -6.70
CA ALA A 447 13.57 20.40 -5.40
C ALA A 447 14.75 19.41 -5.42
N GLY A 448 15.28 19.05 -6.59
CA GLY A 448 16.41 18.12 -6.76
C GLY A 448 16.08 16.69 -6.34
N LEU A 449 14.84 16.27 -6.49
CA LEU A 449 14.31 14.99 -6.02
C LEU A 449 14.14 14.02 -7.19
N GLU A 450 14.41 12.74 -6.95
CA GLU A 450 14.08 11.67 -7.90
C GLU A 450 12.57 11.42 -7.88
N TRP A 451 11.96 11.34 -9.05
CA TRP A 451 10.54 11.08 -9.20
C TRP A 451 10.24 10.22 -10.43
N GLU A 452 9.11 9.53 -10.41
CA GLU A 452 8.64 8.63 -11.47
C GLU A 452 7.43 9.23 -12.17
N LEU A 453 7.41 9.19 -13.51
CA LEU A 453 6.25 9.59 -14.31
C LEU A 453 5.24 8.42 -14.38
N GLN A 454 3.97 8.72 -14.07
CA GLN A 454 2.84 7.78 -14.22
C GLN A 454 1.83 8.33 -15.24
N PRO A 455 1.98 8.01 -16.52
CA PRO A 455 1.08 8.49 -17.57
C PRO A 455 -0.34 7.94 -17.36
N GLY A 456 -1.34 8.84 -17.44
CA GLY A 456 -2.75 8.45 -17.39
C GLY A 456 -3.36 8.23 -16.00
N GLU A 457 -2.57 8.36 -14.93
CA GLU A 457 -3.02 8.09 -13.56
C GLU A 457 -3.48 9.34 -12.78
N GLY A 458 -3.53 10.50 -13.45
CA GLY A 458 -4.02 11.74 -12.88
C GLY A 458 -5.52 11.69 -12.56
N ALA A 459 -5.98 12.63 -11.75
CA ALA A 459 -7.41 12.81 -11.51
C ALA A 459 -8.09 13.35 -12.80
N PHE A 460 -9.40 13.10 -12.95
CA PHE A 460 -10.14 13.57 -14.14
C PHE A 460 -10.13 15.10 -14.28
N TYR A 461 -9.84 15.84 -13.23
CA TYR A 461 -9.83 17.30 -13.15
C TYR A 461 -8.42 17.94 -13.11
N GLY A 462 -7.36 17.14 -12.93
CA GLY A 462 -5.99 17.68 -12.90
C GLY A 462 -4.90 16.64 -12.60
N PRO A 463 -3.64 16.96 -12.98
CA PRO A 463 -2.48 16.13 -12.66
C PRO A 463 -2.17 16.21 -11.17
N LYS A 464 -1.43 15.22 -10.65
CA LYS A 464 -1.09 15.13 -9.23
C LYS A 464 0.34 14.66 -8.99
N ILE A 465 0.95 15.16 -7.93
CA ILE A 465 2.13 14.54 -7.32
C ILE A 465 1.64 13.65 -6.17
N GLU A 466 2.14 12.43 -6.12
CA GLU A 466 1.88 11.46 -5.05
C GLU A 466 3.15 11.22 -4.25
N PHE A 467 3.00 11.17 -2.92
CA PHE A 467 4.06 10.87 -1.98
C PHE A 467 3.77 9.53 -1.33
N SER A 468 4.67 8.58 -1.50
CA SER A 468 4.57 7.25 -0.95
C SER A 468 5.67 6.99 0.06
N LEU A 469 5.29 6.54 1.25
CA LEU A 469 6.19 6.19 2.33
C LEU A 469 6.60 4.73 2.21
N LYS A 470 7.87 4.46 2.40
CA LYS A 470 8.37 3.10 2.53
C LYS A 470 8.57 2.77 4.01
N ASP A 471 7.91 1.74 4.48
CA ASP A 471 8.00 1.32 5.87
C ASP A 471 9.25 0.45 6.13
N CYS A 472 9.48 0.10 7.41
CA CYS A 472 10.63 -0.71 7.83
C CYS A 472 10.66 -2.13 7.24
N LEU A 473 9.58 -2.59 6.61
CA LEU A 473 9.47 -3.87 5.90
C LEU A 473 9.62 -3.71 4.38
N GLY A 474 9.85 -2.48 3.91
CA GLY A 474 9.95 -2.15 2.49
C GLY A 474 8.61 -2.03 1.76
N ARG A 475 7.46 -2.03 2.48
CA ARG A 475 6.14 -1.83 1.86
C ARG A 475 5.93 -0.35 1.57
N VAL A 476 5.30 -0.07 0.43
CA VAL A 476 5.06 1.29 -0.06
C VAL A 476 3.61 1.70 0.25
N TRP A 477 3.44 2.84 0.91
CA TRP A 477 2.15 3.40 1.32
C TRP A 477 1.96 4.79 0.76
N GLN A 478 1.04 4.94 -0.20
CA GLN A 478 0.65 6.25 -0.70
C GLN A 478 -0.09 7.02 0.41
N CYS A 479 0.41 8.20 0.77
CA CYS A 479 -0.14 9.08 1.82
C CYS A 479 -0.42 10.48 1.28
N GLY A 480 0.61 11.26 1.03
CA GLY A 480 0.50 12.64 0.60
C GLY A 480 0.16 12.79 -0.87
N THR A 481 -0.57 13.86 -1.18
CA THR A 481 -0.85 14.25 -2.57
C THR A 481 -0.93 15.77 -2.68
N ILE A 482 -0.56 16.30 -3.86
CA ILE A 482 -0.96 17.63 -4.30
C ILE A 482 -1.46 17.55 -5.74
N GLN A 483 -2.61 18.15 -6.01
CA GLN A 483 -3.31 18.09 -7.31
C GLN A 483 -3.60 19.50 -7.79
N CYS A 484 -3.37 19.77 -9.06
CA CYS A 484 -3.61 21.06 -9.67
C CYS A 484 -4.94 21.05 -10.45
N ASP A 485 -5.91 21.84 -10.02
CA ASP A 485 -7.27 21.89 -10.55
C ASP A 485 -7.64 23.28 -11.06
N PHE A 486 -7.94 23.37 -12.35
CA PHE A 486 -8.46 24.56 -13.01
C PHE A 486 -9.99 24.51 -13.21
N ASN A 487 -10.64 23.39 -12.91
CA ASN A 487 -12.01 23.10 -13.28
C ASN A 487 -13.02 23.39 -12.17
N LEU A 488 -12.75 22.94 -10.96
CA LEU A 488 -13.68 23.09 -9.83
C LEU A 488 -13.97 24.56 -9.49
N PRO A 489 -12.96 25.48 -9.47
CA PRO A 489 -13.23 26.90 -9.27
C PRO A 489 -14.19 27.49 -10.32
N VAL A 490 -14.04 27.13 -11.59
CA VAL A 490 -14.92 27.56 -12.68
C VAL A 490 -16.35 27.02 -12.49
N ARG A 491 -16.48 25.72 -12.20
CA ARG A 491 -17.79 25.06 -12.00
C ARG A 491 -18.60 25.61 -10.83
N LEU A 492 -17.92 26.15 -9.83
CA LEU A 492 -18.53 26.68 -8.61
C LEU A 492 -18.45 28.22 -8.53
N ASP A 493 -18.19 28.88 -9.68
CA ASP A 493 -18.18 30.34 -9.84
C ASP A 493 -17.18 31.06 -8.90
N ALA A 494 -16.05 30.42 -8.57
CA ALA A 494 -14.99 31.08 -7.80
C ALA A 494 -14.29 32.13 -8.65
N SER A 495 -14.13 33.35 -8.12
CA SER A 495 -13.45 34.43 -8.84
C SER A 495 -12.72 35.37 -7.90
N TYR A 496 -11.72 36.07 -8.44
CA TYR A 496 -11.00 37.16 -7.80
C TYR A 496 -10.83 38.34 -8.76
N VAL A 497 -10.52 39.52 -8.23
CA VAL A 497 -10.26 40.72 -9.04
C VAL A 497 -8.77 40.81 -9.30
N THR A 498 -8.38 40.90 -10.59
CA THR A 498 -6.99 41.03 -11.06
C THR A 498 -6.43 42.42 -10.81
N GLU A 499 -5.16 42.65 -11.12
CA GLU A 499 -4.51 43.96 -11.05
C GLU A 499 -5.12 44.96 -12.03
N GLU A 500 -5.61 44.48 -13.16
CA GLU A 500 -6.32 45.27 -14.19
C GLU A 500 -7.79 45.57 -13.84
N ASN A 501 -8.22 45.18 -12.63
CA ASN A 501 -9.60 45.33 -12.15
C ASN A 501 -10.62 44.50 -12.96
N GLU A 502 -10.18 43.38 -13.53
CA GLU A 502 -11.01 42.38 -14.20
C GLU A 502 -11.27 41.20 -13.28
N ARG A 503 -12.24 40.34 -13.61
CA ARG A 503 -12.47 39.08 -12.87
C ARG A 503 -11.78 37.90 -13.57
N ASP A 504 -11.04 37.12 -12.80
CA ASP A 504 -10.45 35.86 -13.23
C ASP A 504 -10.73 34.74 -12.23
N GLN A 505 -10.57 33.48 -12.64
CA GLN A 505 -10.74 32.32 -11.80
C GLN A 505 -9.40 31.91 -11.17
N PRO A 506 -9.36 31.61 -9.84
CA PRO A 506 -8.17 31.10 -9.22
C PRO A 506 -7.89 29.66 -9.66
N VAL A 507 -6.63 29.26 -9.60
CA VAL A 507 -6.22 27.86 -9.61
C VAL A 507 -6.43 27.30 -8.22
N MET A 508 -6.92 26.08 -8.12
CA MET A 508 -7.11 25.37 -6.84
C MET A 508 -6.12 24.21 -6.73
N LEU A 509 -5.27 24.25 -5.72
CA LEU A 509 -4.38 23.12 -5.40
C LEU A 509 -5.01 22.35 -4.25
N HIS A 510 -5.37 21.10 -4.49
CA HIS A 510 -5.83 20.17 -3.45
C HIS A 510 -4.62 19.48 -2.84
N ARG A 511 -4.49 19.47 -1.51
CA ARG A 511 -3.38 18.80 -0.89
C ARG A 511 -3.74 18.11 0.43
N ALA A 512 -3.11 16.97 0.68
CA ALA A 512 -3.07 16.30 1.95
C ALA A 512 -1.65 15.78 2.19
N ILE A 513 -1.17 15.82 3.44
CA ILE A 513 0.16 15.31 3.83
C ILE A 513 0.02 13.88 4.36
N LEU A 514 -0.86 13.67 5.34
CA LEU A 514 -1.09 12.35 5.92
C LEU A 514 -2.07 11.51 5.07
N GLY A 515 -2.95 12.18 4.34
CA GLY A 515 -4.07 11.59 3.63
C GLY A 515 -5.25 11.36 4.56
N SER A 516 -5.40 10.18 5.15
CA SER A 516 -6.39 9.92 6.22
C SER A 516 -5.68 9.62 7.54
N PHE A 517 -6.21 10.18 8.63
CA PHE A 517 -5.70 9.93 9.98
C PHE A 517 -5.74 8.44 10.31
N GLU A 518 -6.83 7.77 10.00
CA GLU A 518 -7.03 6.34 10.24
C GLU A 518 -5.95 5.51 9.56
N ARG A 519 -5.77 5.73 8.25
CA ARG A 519 -4.74 5.03 7.47
C ARG A 519 -3.33 5.34 7.96
N PHE A 520 -3.02 6.60 8.23
CA PHE A 520 -1.71 7.02 8.68
C PHE A 520 -1.37 6.45 10.08
N ILE A 521 -2.33 6.45 11.01
CA ILE A 521 -2.17 5.80 12.32
C ILE A 521 -1.94 4.29 12.14
N GLY A 522 -2.67 3.64 11.24
CA GLY A 522 -2.44 2.24 10.89
C GLY A 522 -1.02 1.97 10.40
N ILE A 523 -0.51 2.83 9.51
CA ILE A 523 0.88 2.77 9.01
C ILE A 523 1.88 2.94 10.16
N LEU A 524 1.67 3.91 11.05
CA LEU A 524 2.53 4.12 12.22
C LEU A 524 2.53 2.91 13.17
N ILE A 525 1.37 2.31 13.45
CA ILE A 525 1.25 1.11 14.28
C ILE A 525 2.10 -0.03 13.69
N GLU A 526 2.02 -0.26 12.38
CA GLU A 526 2.77 -1.33 11.72
C GLU A 526 4.26 -0.98 11.57
N HIS A 527 4.59 0.26 11.23
CA HIS A 527 5.98 0.72 11.12
C HIS A 527 6.74 0.56 12.44
N TYR A 528 6.18 1.06 13.53
CA TYR A 528 6.77 0.96 14.87
C TYR A 528 6.45 -0.37 15.58
N ALA A 529 5.71 -1.28 14.95
CA ALA A 529 5.20 -2.49 15.62
C ALA A 529 4.48 -2.16 16.96
N GLY A 530 3.85 -0.99 17.04
CA GLY A 530 3.20 -0.44 18.24
C GLY A 530 4.17 0.18 19.28
N PHE A 531 5.48 0.11 19.07
CA PHE A 531 6.47 0.80 19.91
C PHE A 531 6.58 2.28 19.53
N MET A 532 5.47 3.01 19.66
CA MET A 532 5.41 4.43 19.30
C MET A 532 6.55 5.23 19.97
N PRO A 533 7.12 6.24 19.28
CA PRO A 533 8.05 7.16 19.93
C PRO A 533 7.34 7.91 21.06
N PRO A 534 8.08 8.43 22.07
CA PRO A 534 7.49 9.02 23.28
C PRO A 534 6.42 10.09 23.00
N TRP A 535 6.59 10.91 21.98
CA TRP A 535 5.64 11.97 21.65
C TRP A 535 4.27 11.43 21.16
N LEU A 536 4.23 10.27 20.50
CA LEU A 536 3.01 9.60 20.01
C LEU A 536 2.44 8.59 21.02
N SER A 537 3.21 8.16 22.02
CA SER A 537 2.77 7.13 22.97
C SER A 537 1.57 7.61 23.78
N PRO A 538 0.45 6.83 23.86
CA PRO A 538 -0.72 7.21 24.67
C PRO A 538 -0.37 7.44 26.12
N VAL A 539 0.47 6.57 26.67
CA VAL A 539 1.09 6.68 27.99
C VAL A 539 2.59 6.76 27.79
N GLN A 540 3.22 7.83 28.32
CA GLN A 540 4.66 8.06 28.18
C GLN A 540 5.45 7.44 29.33
N ALA A 541 4.88 7.44 30.55
CA ALA A 541 5.51 6.92 31.74
C ALA A 541 4.51 6.19 32.65
N CYS A 542 4.96 5.11 33.29
CA CYS A 542 4.23 4.43 34.33
C CYS A 542 5.06 4.44 35.62
N VAL A 543 4.51 4.98 36.70
CA VAL A 543 5.12 5.03 38.04
C VAL A 543 4.63 3.83 38.85
N MET A 544 5.56 3.04 39.37
CA MET A 544 5.28 1.78 40.08
C MET A 544 5.92 1.80 41.46
N ASN A 545 5.14 1.52 42.49
CA ASN A 545 5.63 1.28 43.82
C ASN A 545 6.12 -0.17 44.03
N ILE A 546 7.10 -0.38 44.90
CA ILE A 546 7.58 -1.70 45.28
C ILE A 546 6.65 -2.28 46.37
N THR A 547 6.26 -1.49 47.38
CA THR A 547 5.32 -1.84 48.45
C THR A 547 4.26 -0.73 48.61
N ASP A 548 3.21 -0.99 49.38
CA ASP A 548 2.11 -0.02 49.56
C ASP A 548 2.57 1.28 50.25
N SER A 549 3.70 1.27 50.98
CA SER A 549 4.23 2.46 51.65
C SER A 549 4.62 3.58 50.70
N GLN A 550 4.96 3.27 49.44
CA GLN A 550 5.33 4.28 48.43
C GLN A 550 4.14 4.72 47.54
N ALA A 551 2.91 4.27 47.81
CA ALA A 551 1.76 4.55 46.98
C ALA A 551 1.47 6.06 46.86
N GLU A 552 1.46 6.78 47.98
CA GLU A 552 1.21 8.22 48.00
C GLU A 552 2.31 9.00 47.27
N ALA A 553 3.57 8.66 47.49
CA ALA A 553 4.69 9.27 46.81
C ALA A 553 4.64 9.03 45.28
N SER A 554 4.23 7.82 44.88
CA SER A 554 4.03 7.48 43.45
C SER A 554 2.94 8.31 42.80
N GLU A 555 1.82 8.54 43.49
CA GLU A 555 0.75 9.44 43.00
C GLU A 555 1.22 10.91 42.89
N GLN A 556 2.03 11.37 43.84
CA GLN A 556 2.61 12.72 43.77
C GLN A 556 3.55 12.88 42.57
N VAL A 557 4.35 11.85 42.26
CA VAL A 557 5.19 11.84 41.06
C VAL A 557 4.32 11.88 39.81
N VAL A 558 3.27 11.06 39.71
CA VAL A 558 2.33 11.09 38.57
C VAL A 558 1.68 12.46 38.41
N ALA A 559 1.23 13.09 39.49
CA ALA A 559 0.65 14.42 39.47
C ALA A 559 1.64 15.45 38.91
N LYS A 560 2.90 15.43 39.40
CA LYS A 560 3.96 16.33 38.91
C LYS A 560 4.27 16.12 37.43
N LEU A 561 4.29 14.86 36.94
CA LEU A 561 4.47 14.55 35.53
C LEU A 561 3.33 15.12 34.69
N LYS A 562 2.06 14.94 35.11
CA LYS A 562 0.87 15.47 34.44
C LYS A 562 0.85 17.01 34.40
N GLU A 563 1.20 17.68 35.50
CA GLU A 563 1.32 19.16 35.55
C GLU A 563 2.35 19.70 34.55
N ASN A 564 3.37 18.88 34.21
CA ASN A 564 4.37 19.20 33.21
C ASN A 564 3.99 18.74 31.78
N GLY A 565 2.73 18.34 31.56
CA GLY A 565 2.19 17.96 30.26
C GLY A 565 2.53 16.54 29.79
N LEU A 566 3.07 15.69 30.68
CA LEU A 566 3.37 14.30 30.35
C LEU A 566 2.14 13.41 30.58
N ARG A 567 1.93 12.44 29.70
CA ARG A 567 0.89 11.43 29.85
C ARG A 567 1.44 10.28 30.73
N ALA A 568 1.14 10.33 32.01
CA ALA A 568 1.64 9.37 33.00
C ALA A 568 0.50 8.68 33.76
N ILE A 569 0.75 7.43 34.15
CA ILE A 569 -0.14 6.62 35.01
C ILE A 569 0.64 6.04 36.19
N SER A 570 -0.09 5.57 37.21
CA SER A 570 0.47 4.78 38.30
C SER A 570 0.09 3.31 38.17
N ASP A 571 0.92 2.41 38.70
CA ASP A 571 0.59 1.01 38.94
C ASP A 571 0.87 0.66 40.41
N LEU A 572 -0.16 0.84 41.22
CA LEU A 572 -0.09 0.67 42.70
C LEU A 572 -0.60 -0.71 43.16
N ARG A 573 -0.84 -1.63 42.23
CA ARG A 573 -1.31 -2.97 42.55
C ARG A 573 -0.33 -3.68 43.49
N ASN A 574 -0.85 -4.47 44.43
CA ASN A 574 -0.05 -5.29 45.29
C ASN A 574 0.46 -6.54 44.56
N GLU A 575 1.43 -6.30 43.66
CA GLU A 575 2.07 -7.28 42.80
C GLU A 575 3.59 -7.11 42.83
N LYS A 576 4.33 -8.19 42.58
CA LYS A 576 5.80 -8.13 42.49
C LYS A 576 6.23 -7.13 41.40
N ILE A 577 7.19 -6.28 41.71
CA ILE A 577 7.69 -5.22 40.81
C ILE A 577 8.11 -5.77 39.43
N GLY A 578 8.71 -6.98 39.41
CA GLY A 578 9.08 -7.62 38.15
C GLY A 578 7.88 -7.99 37.26
N PHE A 579 6.73 -8.33 37.87
CA PHE A 579 5.50 -8.58 37.16
C PHE A 579 4.91 -7.29 36.58
N LYS A 580 4.83 -6.22 37.38
CA LYS A 580 4.40 -4.90 36.93
C LYS A 580 5.24 -4.41 35.76
N ILE A 581 6.58 -4.47 35.86
CA ILE A 581 7.49 -4.10 34.79
C ILE A 581 7.18 -4.87 33.51
N ARG A 582 7.01 -6.20 33.61
CA ARG A 582 6.71 -7.05 32.46
C ARG A 582 5.40 -6.65 31.78
N GLU A 583 4.31 -6.47 32.52
CA GLU A 583 3.01 -6.09 31.96
C GLU A 583 3.08 -4.72 31.27
N ARG A 584 3.66 -3.71 31.92
CA ARG A 584 3.78 -2.37 31.36
C ARG A 584 4.71 -2.32 30.15
N THR A 585 5.71 -3.22 30.10
CA THR A 585 6.52 -3.41 28.88
C THR A 585 5.71 -3.99 27.73
N LEU A 586 4.79 -4.94 28.01
CA LEU A 586 3.88 -5.48 26.98
C LEU A 586 2.89 -4.43 26.46
N GLU A 587 2.49 -3.46 27.29
CA GLU A 587 1.72 -2.29 26.88
C GLU A 587 2.57 -1.24 26.11
N ARG A 588 3.88 -1.52 25.95
CA ARG A 588 4.83 -0.72 25.17
C ARG A 588 5.02 0.70 25.67
N ILE A 589 4.83 0.92 26.97
CA ILE A 589 5.06 2.20 27.62
C ILE A 589 6.56 2.55 27.56
N PRO A 590 6.96 3.71 27.05
CA PRO A 590 8.37 4.07 26.85
C PRO A 590 9.22 4.05 28.11
N TYR A 591 8.68 4.59 29.20
CA TYR A 591 9.42 4.76 30.46
C TYR A 591 8.68 4.13 31.65
N LEU A 592 9.41 3.35 32.42
CA LEU A 592 8.93 2.67 33.63
C LEU A 592 9.73 3.21 34.82
N LEU A 593 9.02 3.86 35.74
CA LEU A 593 9.61 4.49 36.93
C LEU A 593 9.30 3.65 38.15
N VAL A 594 10.34 3.24 38.85
CA VAL A 594 10.21 2.41 40.06
C VAL A 594 10.56 3.25 41.28
N LEU A 595 9.68 3.23 42.28
CA LEU A 595 9.88 3.86 43.58
C LEU A 595 9.94 2.81 44.66
N GLY A 596 11.06 2.76 45.37
CA GLY A 596 11.26 2.10 46.65
C GLY A 596 11.42 3.12 47.77
N ASP A 597 11.70 2.67 49.00
CA ASP A 597 11.87 3.56 50.16
C ASP A 597 13.02 4.57 49.90
N ARG A 598 14.11 4.12 49.32
CA ARG A 598 15.25 4.96 49.00
C ARG A 598 14.92 6.11 48.02
N GLU A 599 14.20 5.77 46.95
CA GLU A 599 13.78 6.77 45.94
C GLU A 599 12.83 7.80 46.57
N VAL A 600 11.96 7.42 47.48
CA VAL A 600 11.05 8.30 48.22
C VAL A 600 11.86 9.22 49.15
N GLU A 601 12.83 8.69 49.94
CA GLU A 601 13.67 9.46 50.84
C GLU A 601 14.55 10.50 50.10
N GLU A 602 15.08 10.10 48.93
CA GLU A 602 15.97 10.95 48.12
C GLU A 602 15.21 11.88 47.16
N GLY A 603 13.89 11.75 47.04
CA GLY A 603 13.06 12.49 46.05
C GLY A 603 13.42 12.18 44.60
N THR A 604 13.77 10.90 44.32
CA THR A 604 14.24 10.42 43.02
C THR A 604 13.32 9.32 42.46
N VAL A 605 13.60 8.90 41.25
CA VAL A 605 12.94 7.77 40.56
C VAL A 605 13.99 6.90 39.87
N ASN A 606 13.86 5.58 39.95
CA ASN A 606 14.66 4.67 39.11
C ASN A 606 13.98 4.46 37.77
N VAL A 607 14.64 4.87 36.69
CA VAL A 607 14.06 4.90 35.35
C VAL A 607 14.54 3.72 34.51
N ARG A 608 13.60 3.01 33.91
CA ARG A 608 13.85 1.95 32.93
C ARG A 608 13.14 2.26 31.62
N THR A 609 13.75 1.89 30.52
CA THR A 609 13.09 1.93 29.22
C THR A 609 12.33 0.62 28.96
N ARG A 610 11.37 0.64 28.04
CA ARG A 610 10.63 -0.57 27.61
C ARG A 610 11.53 -1.63 26.95
N SER A 611 12.72 -1.26 26.45
CA SER A 611 13.74 -2.20 25.96
C SER A 611 14.48 -2.95 27.09
N GLY A 612 14.22 -2.59 28.35
CA GLY A 612 14.86 -3.17 29.53
C GLY A 612 16.14 -2.45 29.98
N LYS A 613 16.57 -1.40 29.30
CA LYS A 613 17.73 -0.60 29.69
C LYS A 613 17.42 0.17 30.96
N ASN A 614 18.29 0.07 31.97
CA ASN A 614 18.19 0.86 33.20
C ASN A 614 18.98 2.16 33.01
N LEU A 615 18.28 3.30 33.05
CA LEU A 615 18.87 4.63 32.96
C LEU A 615 19.40 5.14 34.33
N GLY A 616 19.19 4.37 35.40
CA GLY A 616 19.59 4.70 36.74
C GLY A 616 18.56 5.55 37.49
N THR A 617 18.99 6.04 38.66
CA THR A 617 18.20 6.89 39.55
C THR A 617 18.46 8.36 39.23
N MET A 618 17.41 9.16 39.11
CA MET A 618 17.46 10.58 38.81
C MET A 618 16.34 11.35 39.52
N SER A 619 16.46 12.67 39.61
CA SER A 619 15.35 13.48 40.11
C SER A 619 14.15 13.47 39.16
N VAL A 620 12.95 13.70 39.69
CA VAL A 620 11.74 13.79 38.85
C VAL A 620 11.89 14.91 37.80
N ASP A 621 12.52 16.04 38.15
CA ASP A 621 12.74 17.15 37.21
C ASP A 621 13.68 16.74 36.06
N ALA A 622 14.77 16.02 36.36
CA ALA A 622 15.68 15.51 35.33
C ALA A 622 14.99 14.51 34.40
N PHE A 623 14.09 13.69 34.93
CA PHE A 623 13.28 12.79 34.12
C PHE A 623 12.29 13.57 33.21
N ILE A 624 11.64 14.61 33.73
CA ILE A 624 10.78 15.49 32.95
C ILE A 624 11.53 16.09 31.78
N ASP A 625 12.75 16.63 32.02
CA ASP A 625 13.58 17.22 30.98
C ASP A 625 13.99 16.17 29.92
N LEU A 626 14.34 14.96 30.36
CA LEU A 626 14.67 13.84 29.47
C LEU A 626 13.49 13.52 28.52
N VAL A 627 12.28 13.39 29.07
CA VAL A 627 11.10 13.07 28.25
C VAL A 627 10.73 14.24 27.33
N LYS A 628 10.79 15.49 27.83
CA LYS A 628 10.53 16.69 27.00
C LYS A 628 11.51 16.77 25.83
N SER A 629 12.80 16.46 26.05
CA SER A 629 13.80 16.39 24.98
C SER A 629 13.45 15.31 23.96
N ALA A 630 13.13 14.10 24.41
CA ALA A 630 12.72 13.00 23.52
C ALA A 630 11.43 13.32 22.73
N VAL A 631 10.48 14.02 23.35
CA VAL A 631 9.26 14.50 22.68
C VAL A 631 9.56 15.55 21.62
N ALA A 632 10.52 16.45 21.86
CA ALA A 632 10.92 17.50 20.93
C ALA A 632 11.64 16.94 19.69
N GLU A 633 12.40 15.87 19.84
CA GLU A 633 13.10 15.19 18.74
C GLU A 633 12.17 14.32 17.88
N ARG A 634 10.96 14.00 18.36
CA ARG A 634 9.89 13.25 17.68
C ARG A 634 10.33 11.85 17.22
N GLY A 635 10.08 11.51 15.94
CA GLY A 635 10.51 10.24 15.33
C GLY A 635 11.94 10.25 14.78
N ARG A 636 12.66 11.39 14.89
CA ARG A 636 14.05 11.54 14.46
C ARG A 636 15.04 10.86 15.40
N TYR A 637 14.62 10.60 16.64
CA TYR A 637 15.40 9.92 17.65
C TYR A 637 14.57 8.91 18.42
N ILE A 638 14.96 7.63 18.37
CA ILE A 638 14.36 6.57 19.17
C ILE A 638 15.33 6.30 20.32
N VAL A 639 14.95 6.65 21.55
CA VAL A 639 15.66 6.19 22.76
C VAL A 639 15.34 4.71 22.95
N GLU A 640 16.25 3.86 22.54
CA GLU A 640 16.23 2.43 22.86
C GLU A 640 17.00 2.15 24.18
#